data_7c96f82a5ff1781e778cf77fc7a8bc56
#
_entry.id   7c96f82a5ff1781e778cf77fc7a8bc56
#
_cell.length_a   1.000
_cell.length_b   1.000
_cell.length_c   1.000
_cell.angle_alpha   90.00
_cell.angle_beta   90.00
_cell.angle_gamma   90.00
#
_symmetry.space_group_name_H-M   'P 1'
#
loop_
_entity.id
_entity.type
_entity.pdbx_description
1 polymer ?
#
loop_
_entity_poly.entity_id
_entity_poly.type
_entity_poly.pdbx_seq_one_letter_code
_entity_poly.pdbx_strand_id
1 'polypeptide(L)'
;MMREFLPISRDDMKKRGWDELDFVYVIGDAYVDHPSFGPAIISRVLEAHGYKVGIISQPDWKNDQSVMALGVPRLGFLVSAGNMDSMVNHYTVSKKRRHQDAFTPGGVYGKRPDYAAVVYGNMIRRACPDKPIIVGGIEASLRRLGHYDYWSNKIRRSLLIESSADLLLYGMGERSIVEVADALDGGIEASDITWIAGSVFKSKTAEDFGEEAIMLPTFDEIASDKRKYAESFYIQYQNTDPFSGKRMIEKYGARMYVIQNPPAKPLSEQEMDDVYDLPYVRDYHPSYKALGGVPAIEEIKFSLVSNRGCFGGCSFCALTFHQGRIIQTRSHESIVKEAAALTKRKDFKGYIHDVGGPTANFRHPACKHQLKRGACPNKQCLFPKPCSQLQADHKDYVTLLRKLRALPGIKKVFIRSGIRFDYLLADKDKTFLKELCQYHISGQLKVAPEHVSDAVLDKMGKPHHEVYVDFTKQYKKMNQRLGMDQYLVPYLMSSHPGSELKDAVTLAEYIRDLGYMPEQVQDFYPTPSTLSTCMYYTGLDPRTMTPVYVPKDPHEKDMQRALIQYRDPKNYQLVKEALIKAGREDLIGFDSRCLIPPRPMQHGYGKAPAQNRNVRTNNAKNNSSRNGKFSSRNNSRKRTTENISRNTSTNRKKGSQSEKAHRRHE
;
A
#
# COMPACT_ATOMS: atom_id res chain seq x y z
N MET A 1 19.55 -1.47 -27.51
CA MET A 1 18.87 -0.16 -27.50
C MET A 1 19.13 0.52 -26.16
N MET A 2 19.44 1.82 -26.16
CA MET A 2 19.45 2.61 -24.93
C MET A 2 18.01 2.68 -24.41
N ARG A 3 17.84 2.50 -23.10
CA ARG A 3 16.53 2.64 -22.47
C ARG A 3 16.23 4.13 -22.32
N GLU A 4 15.16 4.59 -22.96
CA GLU A 4 14.74 5.99 -22.96
C GLU A 4 13.42 6.17 -22.23
N PHE A 5 13.24 7.32 -21.57
CA PHE A 5 11.96 7.66 -20.96
C PHE A 5 10.89 7.89 -22.02
N LEU A 6 9.64 7.61 -21.67
CA LEU A 6 8.50 8.03 -22.46
C LEU A 6 8.36 9.56 -22.45
N PRO A 7 7.80 10.17 -23.49
CA PRO A 7 7.65 11.63 -23.57
C PRO A 7 6.81 12.22 -22.42
N ILE A 8 7.33 13.28 -21.82
CA ILE A 8 6.59 14.15 -20.88
C ILE A 8 6.47 15.59 -21.41
N SER A 9 7.04 15.86 -22.57
CA SER A 9 7.00 17.16 -23.24
C SER A 9 6.90 16.98 -24.75
N ARG A 10 6.48 18.03 -25.45
CA ARG A 10 6.47 18.05 -26.92
C ARG A 10 7.88 17.91 -27.51
N ASP A 11 8.89 18.41 -26.81
CA ASP A 11 10.29 18.24 -27.26
C ASP A 11 10.73 16.77 -27.16
N ASP A 12 10.26 16.01 -26.17
CA ASP A 12 10.54 14.58 -26.09
C ASP A 12 9.82 13.80 -27.20
N MET A 13 8.60 14.19 -27.58
CA MET A 13 7.88 13.66 -28.72
C MET A 13 8.67 13.87 -30.00
N LYS A 14 9.15 15.12 -30.26
CA LYS A 14 9.97 15.46 -31.46
C LYS A 14 11.25 14.64 -31.54
N LYS A 15 11.95 14.41 -30.38
CA LYS A 15 13.15 13.55 -30.35
C LYS A 15 12.87 12.12 -30.82
N ARG A 16 11.65 11.63 -30.60
CA ARG A 16 11.18 10.32 -31.07
C ARG A 16 10.58 10.35 -32.48
N GLY A 17 10.49 11.51 -33.13
CA GLY A 17 9.82 11.68 -34.41
C GLY A 17 8.30 11.51 -34.32
N TRP A 18 7.70 11.84 -33.21
CA TRP A 18 6.26 11.71 -32.97
C TRP A 18 5.59 13.09 -32.97
N ASP A 19 4.70 13.30 -33.94
CA ASP A 19 3.88 14.52 -34.03
C ASP A 19 2.59 14.38 -33.24
N GLU A 20 2.08 13.14 -33.08
CA GLU A 20 0.86 12.80 -32.36
C GLU A 20 1.09 11.57 -31.48
N LEU A 21 0.32 11.48 -30.41
CA LEU A 21 0.27 10.34 -29.48
C LEU A 21 -1.03 9.56 -29.68
N ASP A 22 -0.98 8.23 -29.50
CA ASP A 22 -2.19 7.42 -29.45
C ASP A 22 -2.88 7.60 -28.10
N PHE A 23 -2.11 7.60 -27.01
CA PHE A 23 -2.61 7.83 -25.66
C PHE A 23 -1.82 8.91 -24.93
N VAL A 24 -2.52 9.72 -24.14
CA VAL A 24 -1.95 10.60 -23.11
C VAL A 24 -2.35 10.06 -21.74
N TYR A 25 -1.36 9.68 -20.94
CA TYR A 25 -1.58 9.17 -19.60
C TYR A 25 -1.39 10.27 -18.55
N VAL A 26 -2.48 10.69 -17.92
CA VAL A 26 -2.52 11.67 -16.82
C VAL A 26 -2.42 10.96 -15.50
N ILE A 27 -1.36 11.27 -14.71
CA ILE A 27 -1.05 10.55 -13.47
C ILE A 27 -0.86 11.49 -12.27
N GLY A 28 -1.26 11.03 -11.09
CA GLY A 28 -1.09 11.77 -9.84
C GLY A 28 0.31 11.70 -9.23
N ASP A 29 1.15 10.76 -9.65
CA ASP A 29 2.55 10.64 -9.23
C ASP A 29 3.48 11.39 -10.19
N ALA A 30 4.70 11.71 -9.73
CA ALA A 30 5.79 12.00 -10.64
C ALA A 30 6.12 10.78 -11.52
N TYR A 31 6.57 11.00 -12.77
CA TYR A 31 6.90 9.90 -13.65
C TYR A 31 8.19 9.19 -13.21
N VAL A 32 8.02 7.96 -12.76
CA VAL A 32 9.08 7.00 -12.46
C VAL A 32 8.92 5.80 -13.39
N ASP A 33 9.89 5.59 -14.27
CA ASP A 33 9.86 4.49 -15.23
C ASP A 33 10.44 3.22 -14.62
N HIS A 34 9.64 2.57 -13.77
CA HIS A 34 10.03 1.39 -13.01
C HIS A 34 8.89 0.37 -12.94
N PRO A 35 9.15 -0.96 -13.02
CA PRO A 35 8.10 -1.99 -13.01
C PRO A 35 7.38 -2.17 -11.67
N SER A 36 7.66 -1.33 -10.67
CA SER A 36 6.87 -1.20 -9.45
C SER A 36 5.86 -0.05 -9.50
N PHE A 37 5.79 0.68 -10.62
CA PHE A 37 4.84 1.76 -10.85
C PHE A 37 3.82 1.36 -11.92
N GLY A 38 2.54 1.32 -11.55
CA GLY A 38 1.46 0.95 -12.46
C GLY A 38 1.44 1.78 -13.76
N PRO A 39 1.57 3.12 -13.70
CA PRO A 39 1.64 3.94 -14.92
C PRO A 39 2.78 3.58 -15.86
N ALA A 40 3.96 3.25 -15.33
CA ALA A 40 5.08 2.81 -16.16
C ALA A 40 4.79 1.45 -16.82
N ILE A 41 4.21 0.50 -16.08
CA ILE A 41 3.84 -0.82 -16.63
C ILE A 41 2.86 -0.64 -17.79
N ILE A 42 1.74 0.03 -17.56
CA ILE A 42 0.67 0.20 -18.57
C ILE A 42 1.20 0.93 -19.81
N SER A 43 1.98 2.00 -19.60
CA SER A 43 2.55 2.75 -20.73
C SER A 43 3.56 1.93 -21.54
N ARG A 44 4.42 1.13 -20.87
CA ARG A 44 5.39 0.26 -21.54
C ARG A 44 4.74 -0.93 -22.23
N VAL A 45 3.67 -1.47 -21.67
CA VAL A 45 2.87 -2.52 -22.33
C VAL A 45 2.26 -1.98 -23.62
N LEU A 46 1.64 -0.81 -23.59
CA LEU A 46 1.11 -0.18 -24.80
C LEU A 46 2.19 0.14 -25.83
N GLU A 47 3.35 0.69 -25.40
CA GLU A 47 4.49 0.95 -26.27
C GLU A 47 4.99 -0.34 -26.95
N ALA A 48 5.03 -1.45 -26.24
CA ALA A 48 5.43 -2.76 -26.78
C ALA A 48 4.45 -3.30 -27.81
N HIS A 49 3.18 -2.87 -27.78
CA HIS A 49 2.16 -3.18 -28.77
C HIS A 49 2.06 -2.14 -29.90
N GLY A 50 3.03 -1.20 -29.99
CA GLY A 50 3.13 -0.25 -31.09
C GLY A 50 2.43 1.08 -30.85
N TYR A 51 1.76 1.29 -29.71
CA TYR A 51 1.08 2.54 -29.42
C TYR A 51 2.02 3.61 -28.88
N LYS A 52 1.86 4.84 -29.35
CA LYS A 52 2.61 6.02 -28.90
C LYS A 52 1.98 6.58 -27.63
N VAL A 53 2.69 6.50 -26.50
CA VAL A 53 2.19 6.95 -25.20
C VAL A 53 3.03 8.10 -24.66
N GLY A 54 2.37 9.19 -24.26
CA GLY A 54 2.98 10.30 -23.53
C GLY A 54 2.42 10.40 -22.11
N ILE A 55 3.19 10.94 -21.17
CA ILE A 55 2.82 11.01 -19.75
C ILE A 55 2.73 12.46 -19.30
N ILE A 56 1.60 12.84 -18.72
CA ILE A 56 1.40 14.11 -18.01
C ILE A 56 1.34 13.80 -16.50
N SER A 57 2.43 14.12 -15.82
CA SER A 57 2.56 13.91 -14.38
C SER A 57 2.11 15.14 -13.60
N GLN A 58 1.20 14.95 -12.66
CA GLN A 58 0.78 15.99 -11.72
C GLN A 58 0.42 17.32 -12.42
N PRO A 59 -0.52 17.31 -13.40
CA PRO A 59 -0.95 18.55 -14.05
C PRO A 59 -1.46 19.55 -13.01
N ASP A 60 -1.41 20.85 -13.34
CA ASP A 60 -2.00 21.87 -12.50
C ASP A 60 -3.53 21.71 -12.48
N TRP A 61 -4.02 21.07 -11.42
CA TRP A 61 -5.44 20.73 -11.27
C TRP A 61 -6.37 21.93 -11.11
N LYS A 62 -5.82 23.15 -11.11
CA LYS A 62 -6.56 24.42 -11.15
C LYS A 62 -6.71 24.97 -12.58
N ASN A 63 -6.06 24.33 -13.56
CA ASN A 63 -6.06 24.76 -14.96
C ASN A 63 -6.33 23.55 -15.87
N ASP A 64 -7.54 23.47 -16.41
CA ASP A 64 -7.96 22.37 -17.29
C ASP A 64 -7.03 22.20 -18.52
N GLN A 65 -6.43 23.28 -19.04
CA GLN A 65 -5.50 23.22 -20.18
C GLN A 65 -4.19 22.51 -19.86
N SER A 66 -3.87 22.29 -18.61
CA SER A 66 -2.65 21.57 -18.20
C SER A 66 -2.64 20.10 -18.64
N VAL A 67 -3.82 19.47 -18.79
CA VAL A 67 -3.95 18.09 -19.30
C VAL A 67 -3.78 18.00 -20.82
N MET A 68 -3.70 19.14 -21.50
CA MET A 68 -3.51 19.24 -22.96
C MET A 68 -2.05 19.53 -23.35
N ALA A 69 -1.11 19.50 -22.43
CA ALA A 69 0.29 19.88 -22.64
C ALA A 69 0.97 19.09 -23.78
N LEU A 70 0.59 17.82 -23.97
CA LEU A 70 1.10 16.96 -25.07
C LEU A 70 0.22 16.97 -26.32
N GLY A 71 -0.89 17.68 -26.33
CA GLY A 71 -1.88 17.72 -27.41
C GLY A 71 -3.04 16.76 -27.19
N VAL A 72 -3.92 16.68 -28.18
CA VAL A 72 -5.06 15.76 -28.21
C VAL A 72 -4.57 14.39 -28.67
N PRO A 73 -4.76 13.31 -27.91
CA PRO A 73 -4.37 11.98 -28.37
C PRO A 73 -5.31 11.45 -29.45
N ARG A 74 -4.81 10.57 -30.30
CA ARG A 74 -5.58 9.93 -31.37
C ARG A 74 -6.72 9.06 -30.79
N LEU A 75 -6.40 8.17 -29.85
CA LEU A 75 -7.33 7.17 -29.29
C LEU A 75 -7.99 7.60 -27.97
N GLY A 76 -7.26 8.21 -27.04
CA GLY A 76 -7.86 8.64 -25.79
C GLY A 76 -6.91 8.97 -24.66
N PHE A 77 -7.48 9.34 -23.53
CA PHE A 77 -6.76 9.63 -22.30
C PHE A 77 -6.83 8.46 -21.32
N LEU A 78 -5.69 8.14 -20.71
CA LEU A 78 -5.60 7.25 -19.57
C LEU A 78 -5.47 8.08 -18.31
N VAL A 79 -6.09 7.66 -17.21
CA VAL A 79 -6.09 8.40 -15.94
C VAL A 79 -5.84 7.48 -14.76
N SER A 80 -4.93 7.85 -13.85
CA SER A 80 -4.81 7.20 -12.54
C SER A 80 -4.37 8.17 -11.46
N ALA A 81 -4.69 7.86 -10.20
CA ALA A 81 -4.21 8.61 -9.06
C ALA A 81 -2.70 8.37 -8.76
N GLY A 82 -2.09 7.38 -9.37
CA GLY A 82 -0.73 6.92 -9.11
C GLY A 82 -0.68 5.58 -8.37
N ASN A 83 0.43 5.30 -7.70
CA ASN A 83 0.66 4.04 -6.99
C ASN A 83 -0.18 3.87 -5.71
N MET A 84 -0.68 4.96 -5.17
CA MET A 84 -1.55 4.96 -4.01
C MET A 84 -2.88 5.66 -4.30
N ASP A 85 -3.91 5.26 -3.57
CA ASP A 85 -5.14 6.04 -3.46
C ASP A 85 -4.80 7.45 -2.94
N SER A 86 -5.31 8.49 -3.62
CA SER A 86 -4.97 9.89 -3.32
C SER A 86 -5.34 10.28 -1.89
N MET A 87 -6.50 9.82 -1.40
CA MET A 87 -6.97 10.15 -0.06
C MET A 87 -6.14 9.44 1.02
N VAL A 88 -5.79 8.16 0.79
CA VAL A 88 -4.88 7.41 1.69
C VAL A 88 -3.49 8.04 1.72
N ASN A 89 -3.01 8.54 0.59
CA ASN A 89 -1.72 9.22 0.51
C ASN A 89 -1.71 10.58 1.24
N HIS A 90 -2.81 11.33 1.16
CA HIS A 90 -2.89 12.70 1.69
C HIS A 90 -3.20 12.79 3.18
N TYR A 91 -3.93 11.83 3.73
CA TYR A 91 -4.47 11.93 5.08
C TYR A 91 -4.03 10.80 5.99
N THR A 92 -3.91 11.10 7.27
CA THR A 92 -3.82 10.10 8.34
C THR A 92 -5.21 9.53 8.66
N VAL A 93 -5.28 8.48 9.48
CA VAL A 93 -6.56 7.94 9.98
C VAL A 93 -7.37 8.98 10.75
N SER A 94 -6.71 9.87 11.48
CA SER A 94 -7.39 10.99 12.17
C SER A 94 -7.74 12.15 11.23
N LYS A 95 -7.77 11.92 9.92
CA LYS A 95 -8.07 12.89 8.85
C LYS A 95 -7.17 14.14 8.86
N LYS A 96 -6.01 14.07 9.51
CA LYS A 96 -4.99 15.12 9.46
C LYS A 96 -4.20 15.00 8.17
N ARG A 97 -3.98 16.12 7.50
CA ARG A 97 -3.19 16.18 6.27
C ARG A 97 -1.73 15.82 6.54
N ARG A 98 -1.14 15.03 5.66
CA ARG A 98 0.31 14.74 5.69
C ARG A 98 1.06 15.93 5.11
N HIS A 99 2.31 16.10 5.54
CA HIS A 99 3.16 17.22 5.11
C HIS A 99 4.15 16.83 4.00
N GLN A 100 4.17 15.57 3.61
CA GLN A 100 5.06 15.04 2.58
C GLN A 100 4.30 14.07 1.68
N ASP A 101 4.70 14.03 0.41
CA ASP A 101 4.26 13.06 -0.59
C ASP A 101 5.50 12.45 -1.25
N ALA A 102 5.84 11.20 -0.91
CA ALA A 102 7.01 10.52 -1.43
C ALA A 102 6.98 10.31 -2.95
N PHE A 103 5.80 10.39 -3.56
CA PHE A 103 5.60 10.22 -5.01
C PHE A 103 5.67 11.55 -5.79
N THR A 104 6.03 12.63 -5.13
CA THR A 104 6.17 13.97 -5.74
C THR A 104 7.64 14.38 -5.75
N PRO A 105 8.10 15.17 -6.74
CA PRO A 105 9.47 15.66 -6.77
C PRO A 105 9.83 16.42 -5.48
N GLY A 106 10.97 16.07 -4.88
CA GLY A 106 11.41 16.60 -3.59
C GLY A 106 10.54 16.25 -2.39
N GLY A 107 9.58 15.33 -2.53
CA GLY A 107 8.62 15.00 -1.47
C GLY A 107 7.61 16.11 -1.16
N VAL A 108 7.44 17.08 -2.08
CA VAL A 108 6.62 18.28 -1.87
C VAL A 108 5.13 17.91 -1.89
N TYR A 109 4.45 18.25 -0.81
CA TYR A 109 3.02 18.04 -0.64
C TYR A 109 2.16 19.03 -1.49
N GLY A 110 0.95 18.58 -1.90
CA GLY A 110 -0.07 19.44 -2.52
C GLY A 110 -0.01 19.55 -4.05
N LYS A 111 0.84 18.76 -4.72
CA LYS A 111 0.87 18.69 -6.19
C LYS A 111 -0.29 17.85 -6.74
N ARG A 112 -0.70 16.83 -6.03
CA ARG A 112 -1.83 15.96 -6.37
C ARG A 112 -3.11 16.50 -5.72
N PRO A 113 -4.28 16.53 -6.42
CA PRO A 113 -5.55 16.85 -5.79
C PRO A 113 -6.10 15.69 -4.95
N ASP A 114 -7.03 16.00 -4.06
CA ASP A 114 -7.87 14.98 -3.43
C ASP A 114 -8.76 14.33 -4.49
N TYR A 115 -9.01 13.01 -4.38
CA TYR A 115 -9.73 12.22 -5.41
C TYR A 115 -9.16 12.42 -6.81
N ALA A 116 -7.86 12.25 -6.95
CA ALA A 116 -7.10 12.65 -8.13
C ALA A 116 -7.67 12.09 -9.45
N ALA A 117 -8.07 10.82 -9.48
CA ALA A 117 -8.64 10.22 -10.69
C ALA A 117 -9.97 10.89 -11.09
N VAL A 118 -10.78 11.31 -10.12
CA VAL A 118 -12.03 12.05 -10.36
C VAL A 118 -11.72 13.44 -10.90
N VAL A 119 -10.80 14.17 -10.27
CA VAL A 119 -10.44 15.53 -10.68
C VAL A 119 -9.86 15.53 -12.10
N TYR A 120 -8.91 14.65 -12.39
CA TYR A 120 -8.26 14.61 -13.71
C TYR A 120 -9.23 14.17 -14.82
N GLY A 121 -10.10 13.19 -14.56
CA GLY A 121 -11.13 12.80 -15.54
C GLY A 121 -12.05 13.96 -15.91
N ASN A 122 -12.52 14.72 -14.92
CA ASN A 122 -13.37 15.89 -15.14
C ASN A 122 -12.62 17.04 -15.83
N MET A 123 -11.33 17.27 -15.55
CA MET A 123 -10.51 18.25 -16.26
C MET A 123 -10.40 17.90 -17.74
N ILE A 124 -10.10 16.64 -18.05
CA ILE A 124 -10.00 16.16 -19.42
C ILE A 124 -11.35 16.31 -20.14
N ARG A 125 -12.44 15.91 -19.51
CA ARG A 125 -13.79 16.03 -20.12
C ARG A 125 -14.16 17.47 -20.44
N ARG A 126 -13.75 18.45 -19.60
CA ARG A 126 -13.95 19.88 -19.88
C ARG A 126 -13.02 20.40 -21.00
N ALA A 127 -11.76 19.96 -21.00
CA ALA A 127 -10.78 20.43 -21.99
C ALA A 127 -10.90 19.72 -23.34
N CYS A 128 -11.38 18.49 -23.38
CA CYS A 128 -11.49 17.64 -24.57
C CYS A 128 -12.73 16.74 -24.48
N PRO A 129 -13.95 17.25 -24.80
CA PRO A 129 -15.22 16.57 -24.57
C PRO A 129 -15.37 15.25 -25.33
N ASP A 130 -14.80 15.14 -26.54
CA ASP A 130 -15.11 14.09 -27.50
C ASP A 130 -14.16 12.88 -27.43
N LYS A 131 -13.06 12.98 -26.66
CA LYS A 131 -12.08 11.88 -26.59
C LYS A 131 -12.41 10.91 -25.46
N PRO A 132 -12.21 9.60 -25.70
CA PRO A 132 -12.36 8.58 -24.68
C PRO A 132 -11.47 8.83 -23.45
N ILE A 133 -12.03 8.58 -22.26
CA ILE A 133 -11.33 8.65 -20.98
C ILE A 133 -11.41 7.29 -20.29
N ILE A 134 -10.28 6.63 -20.12
CA ILE A 134 -10.14 5.34 -19.46
C ILE A 134 -9.47 5.55 -18.10
N VAL A 135 -10.18 5.30 -17.01
CA VAL A 135 -9.62 5.41 -15.66
C VAL A 135 -9.15 4.05 -15.17
N GLY A 136 -8.05 4.02 -14.41
CA GLY A 136 -7.51 2.77 -13.85
C GLY A 136 -6.69 2.98 -12.58
N GLY A 137 -5.96 1.94 -12.19
CA GLY A 137 -5.12 1.92 -11.00
C GLY A 137 -5.89 1.61 -9.72
N ILE A 138 -5.21 1.72 -8.56
CA ILE A 138 -5.77 1.28 -7.29
C ILE A 138 -6.99 2.12 -6.85
N GLU A 139 -6.95 3.43 -7.04
CA GLU A 139 -8.07 4.31 -6.66
C GLU A 139 -9.34 3.95 -7.43
N ALA A 140 -9.23 3.70 -8.74
CA ALA A 140 -10.33 3.23 -9.58
C ALA A 140 -10.82 1.83 -9.16
N SER A 141 -9.90 0.89 -8.93
CA SER A 141 -10.22 -0.47 -8.49
C SER A 141 -11.04 -0.51 -7.21
N LEU A 142 -10.72 0.37 -6.25
CA LEU A 142 -11.38 0.39 -4.94
C LEU A 142 -12.69 1.19 -4.93
N ARG A 143 -12.98 1.97 -5.99
CA ARG A 143 -14.15 2.84 -6.11
C ARG A 143 -14.99 2.55 -7.36
N ARG A 144 -14.89 1.33 -7.90
CA ARG A 144 -15.51 0.94 -9.17
C ARG A 144 -17.03 0.84 -9.14
N LEU A 145 -17.61 0.61 -7.97
CA LEU A 145 -19.07 0.61 -7.71
C LEU A 145 -19.38 1.55 -6.55
N GLY A 146 -20.62 1.62 -6.12
CA GLY A 146 -21.04 2.35 -4.93
C GLY A 146 -20.23 1.91 -3.69
N HIS A 147 -19.60 2.86 -2.99
CA HIS A 147 -18.66 2.55 -1.93
C HIS A 147 -18.74 3.54 -0.78
N TYR A 148 -18.40 3.06 0.43
CA TYR A 148 -18.25 3.95 1.56
C TYR A 148 -16.94 4.72 1.47
N ASP A 149 -17.04 6.04 1.55
CA ASP A 149 -15.92 6.96 1.63
C ASP A 149 -15.70 7.46 3.07
N TYR A 150 -14.56 7.10 3.63
CA TYR A 150 -14.22 7.41 5.02
C TYR A 150 -14.13 8.92 5.30
N TRP A 151 -13.61 9.69 4.34
CA TRP A 151 -13.33 11.13 4.55
C TRP A 151 -14.61 11.96 4.56
N SER A 152 -15.53 11.70 3.64
CA SER A 152 -16.86 12.32 3.58
C SER A 152 -17.89 11.67 4.50
N ASN A 153 -17.58 10.45 5.02
CA ASN A 153 -18.47 9.62 5.83
C ASN A 153 -19.80 9.33 5.14
N LYS A 154 -19.77 9.09 3.82
CA LYS A 154 -20.95 8.85 2.97
C LYS A 154 -20.70 7.70 2.01
N ILE A 155 -21.79 7.12 1.50
CA ILE A 155 -21.73 6.29 0.30
C ILE A 155 -21.56 7.21 -0.89
N ARG A 156 -20.54 6.98 -1.71
CA ARG A 156 -20.28 7.69 -2.97
C ARG A 156 -20.61 6.80 -4.15
N ARG A 157 -20.90 7.44 -5.27
CA ARG A 157 -21.15 6.77 -6.55
C ARG A 157 -19.88 6.10 -7.07
N SER A 158 -20.04 5.23 -8.07
CA SER A 158 -18.92 4.70 -8.83
C SER A 158 -18.00 5.82 -9.33
N LEU A 159 -16.68 5.62 -9.21
CA LEU A 159 -15.67 6.54 -9.73
C LEU A 159 -15.83 6.76 -11.23
N LEU A 160 -16.32 5.76 -11.98
CA LEU A 160 -16.64 5.88 -13.40
C LEU A 160 -17.63 7.02 -13.68
N ILE A 161 -18.63 7.20 -12.82
CA ILE A 161 -19.61 8.27 -12.93
C ILE A 161 -19.00 9.60 -12.49
N GLU A 162 -18.36 9.61 -11.32
CA GLU A 162 -17.85 10.84 -10.71
C GLU A 162 -16.71 11.48 -11.52
N SER A 163 -15.92 10.68 -12.23
CA SER A 163 -14.79 11.15 -13.07
C SER A 163 -15.20 11.52 -14.50
N SER A 164 -16.47 11.37 -14.88
CA SER A 164 -16.95 11.52 -16.26
C SER A 164 -16.20 10.64 -17.27
N ALA A 165 -15.57 9.55 -16.82
CA ALA A 165 -14.86 8.61 -17.69
C ALA A 165 -15.85 7.72 -18.48
N ASP A 166 -15.37 7.16 -19.59
CA ASP A 166 -16.15 6.28 -20.45
C ASP A 166 -16.00 4.82 -20.03
N LEU A 167 -14.77 4.44 -19.62
CA LEU A 167 -14.45 3.09 -19.21
C LEU A 167 -13.57 3.13 -17.95
N LEU A 168 -13.76 2.16 -17.05
CA LEU A 168 -12.89 1.95 -15.89
C LEU A 168 -12.27 0.55 -15.97
N LEU A 169 -10.94 0.48 -15.87
CA LEU A 169 -10.21 -0.79 -15.75
C LEU A 169 -9.79 -1.01 -14.30
N TYR A 170 -10.12 -2.17 -13.74
CA TYR A 170 -9.76 -2.51 -12.38
C TYR A 170 -8.86 -3.76 -12.31
N GLY A 171 -8.13 -3.88 -11.23
CA GLY A 171 -7.18 -4.98 -11.04
C GLY A 171 -5.84 -4.74 -11.75
N MET A 172 -5.23 -5.82 -12.21
CA MET A 172 -4.02 -5.79 -13.03
C MET A 172 -4.43 -5.66 -14.49
N GLY A 173 -4.16 -4.51 -15.07
CA GLY A 173 -4.77 -4.07 -16.33
C GLY A 173 -3.97 -4.35 -17.60
N GLU A 174 -2.89 -5.14 -17.56
CA GLU A 174 -1.98 -5.28 -18.69
C GLU A 174 -2.65 -5.84 -19.96
N ARG A 175 -3.48 -6.89 -19.83
CA ARG A 175 -4.23 -7.42 -20.97
C ARG A 175 -5.39 -6.51 -21.34
N SER A 176 -6.18 -6.09 -20.35
CA SER A 176 -7.38 -5.31 -20.62
C SER A 176 -7.09 -3.99 -21.30
N ILE A 177 -5.94 -3.33 -21.02
CA ILE A 177 -5.59 -2.07 -21.67
C ILE A 177 -5.21 -2.27 -23.14
N VAL A 178 -4.58 -3.39 -23.49
CA VAL A 178 -4.26 -3.73 -24.87
C VAL A 178 -5.55 -4.02 -25.66
N GLU A 179 -6.45 -4.83 -25.09
CA GLU A 179 -7.75 -5.09 -25.71
C GLU A 179 -8.57 -3.82 -25.93
N VAL A 180 -8.53 -2.85 -24.97
CA VAL A 180 -9.17 -1.54 -25.12
C VAL A 180 -8.49 -0.74 -26.24
N ALA A 181 -7.15 -0.72 -26.29
CA ALA A 181 -6.40 0.01 -27.30
C ALA A 181 -6.70 -0.53 -28.72
N ASP A 182 -6.69 -1.85 -28.88
CA ASP A 182 -6.99 -2.52 -30.14
C ASP A 182 -8.44 -2.25 -30.60
N ALA A 183 -9.40 -2.25 -29.67
CA ALA A 183 -10.79 -1.94 -29.97
C ALA A 183 -10.97 -0.48 -30.45
N LEU A 184 -10.35 0.48 -29.74
CA LEU A 184 -10.39 1.90 -30.11
C LEU A 184 -9.68 2.17 -31.46
N ASP A 185 -8.53 1.50 -31.68
CA ASP A 185 -7.79 1.60 -32.95
C ASP A 185 -8.56 0.99 -34.12
N GLY A 186 -9.34 -0.06 -33.85
CA GLY A 186 -10.28 -0.65 -34.78
C GLY A 186 -11.54 0.20 -35.04
N GLY A 187 -11.67 1.38 -34.43
CA GLY A 187 -12.80 2.31 -34.62
C GLY A 187 -14.05 1.99 -33.79
N ILE A 188 -13.93 1.13 -32.76
CA ILE A 188 -15.04 0.86 -31.84
C ILE A 188 -15.16 2.00 -30.84
N GLU A 189 -16.36 2.56 -30.66
CA GLU A 189 -16.61 3.60 -29.66
C GLU A 189 -16.42 3.07 -28.24
N ALA A 190 -15.86 3.90 -27.33
CA ALA A 190 -15.60 3.49 -25.98
C ALA A 190 -16.85 3.02 -25.22
N SER A 191 -18.04 3.56 -25.55
CA SER A 191 -19.33 3.15 -25.01
C SER A 191 -19.74 1.73 -25.39
N ASP A 192 -19.23 1.22 -26.49
CA ASP A 192 -19.57 -0.09 -27.04
C ASP A 192 -18.60 -1.19 -26.59
N ILE A 193 -17.51 -0.81 -25.93
CA ILE A 193 -16.53 -1.76 -25.35
C ILE A 193 -17.08 -2.36 -24.05
N THR A 194 -17.92 -3.38 -24.16
CA THR A 194 -18.68 -3.95 -23.04
C THR A 194 -18.24 -5.36 -22.64
N TRP A 195 -17.32 -5.99 -23.37
CA TRP A 195 -16.95 -7.41 -23.20
C TRP A 195 -15.65 -7.65 -22.44
N ILE A 196 -14.81 -6.62 -22.27
CA ILE A 196 -13.45 -6.79 -21.73
C ILE A 196 -13.48 -7.16 -20.26
N ALA A 197 -12.80 -8.25 -19.90
CA ALA A 197 -12.65 -8.67 -18.52
C ALA A 197 -11.85 -7.64 -17.70
N GLY A 198 -12.25 -7.40 -16.44
CA GLY A 198 -11.62 -6.39 -15.59
C GLY A 198 -12.06 -4.96 -15.93
N SER A 199 -13.14 -4.79 -16.70
CA SER A 199 -13.71 -3.48 -17.02
C SER A 199 -15.00 -3.18 -16.27
N VAL A 200 -15.30 -1.89 -16.17
CA VAL A 200 -16.58 -1.35 -15.69
C VAL A 200 -17.03 -0.27 -16.69
N PHE A 201 -18.27 -0.33 -17.12
CA PHE A 201 -18.84 0.59 -18.11
C PHE A 201 -20.26 1.02 -17.73
N LYS A 202 -20.77 2.04 -18.43
CA LYS A 202 -22.14 2.57 -18.23
C LYS A 202 -23.09 2.02 -19.29
N SER A 203 -24.33 1.74 -18.90
CA SER A 203 -25.41 1.38 -19.84
C SER A 203 -26.73 2.07 -19.48
N LYS A 204 -27.60 2.22 -20.47
CA LYS A 204 -28.97 2.71 -20.30
C LYS A 204 -29.95 1.58 -19.97
N THR A 205 -29.57 0.33 -20.24
CA THR A 205 -30.36 -0.89 -19.98
C THR A 205 -29.54 -1.92 -19.21
N ALA A 206 -30.20 -2.88 -18.59
CA ALA A 206 -29.59 -4.01 -17.93
C ALA A 206 -29.84 -5.34 -18.69
N GLU A 207 -30.81 -5.33 -19.61
CA GLU A 207 -31.37 -6.53 -20.24
C GLU A 207 -30.39 -7.22 -21.22
N ASP A 208 -29.49 -6.42 -21.82
CA ASP A 208 -28.55 -6.91 -22.84
C ASP A 208 -27.36 -7.69 -22.27
N PHE A 209 -27.24 -7.82 -20.94
CA PHE A 209 -26.02 -8.34 -20.29
C PHE A 209 -26.13 -9.75 -19.72
N GLY A 210 -27.22 -10.45 -20.07
CA GLY A 210 -27.44 -11.89 -19.87
C GLY A 210 -28.08 -12.24 -18.52
N GLU A 211 -28.78 -13.39 -18.52
CA GLU A 211 -29.50 -13.92 -17.35
C GLU A 211 -28.60 -14.30 -16.17
N GLU A 212 -27.29 -14.49 -16.40
CA GLU A 212 -26.34 -14.82 -15.35
C GLU A 212 -25.74 -13.61 -14.59
N ALA A 213 -26.05 -12.39 -15.02
CA ALA A 213 -25.59 -11.18 -14.35
C ALA A 213 -26.31 -10.98 -13.01
N ILE A 214 -25.56 -10.57 -12.00
CA ILE A 214 -26.09 -10.33 -10.65
C ILE A 214 -26.55 -8.88 -10.54
N MET A 215 -27.83 -8.67 -10.29
CA MET A 215 -28.36 -7.36 -9.91
C MET A 215 -27.99 -7.10 -8.45
N LEU A 216 -27.21 -6.03 -8.22
CA LEU A 216 -26.90 -5.54 -6.88
C LEU A 216 -28.07 -4.68 -6.36
N PRO A 217 -28.21 -4.49 -5.03
CA PRO A 217 -28.99 -3.40 -4.48
C PRO A 217 -28.62 -2.09 -5.18
N THR A 218 -29.63 -1.28 -5.47
CA THR A 218 -29.46 0.01 -6.18
C THR A 218 -28.59 0.98 -5.37
N PHE A 219 -27.99 1.97 -6.03
CA PHE A 219 -27.22 3.00 -5.33
C PHE A 219 -28.06 3.73 -4.27
N ASP A 220 -29.33 4.01 -4.53
CA ASP A 220 -30.21 4.71 -3.59
C ASP A 220 -30.51 3.85 -2.34
N GLU A 221 -30.69 2.53 -2.53
CA GLU A 221 -30.82 1.58 -1.41
C GLU A 221 -29.56 1.50 -0.56
N ILE A 222 -28.39 1.34 -1.18
CA ILE A 222 -27.13 1.25 -0.41
C ILE A 222 -26.75 2.57 0.27
N ALA A 223 -27.17 3.70 -0.26
CA ALA A 223 -26.92 5.00 0.32
C ALA A 223 -27.80 5.28 1.55
N SER A 224 -29.02 4.72 1.58
CA SER A 224 -30.01 4.92 2.64
C SER A 224 -30.02 3.83 3.71
N ASP A 225 -29.66 2.58 3.34
CA ASP A 225 -29.69 1.42 4.23
C ASP A 225 -28.33 0.73 4.35
N LYS A 226 -27.79 0.72 5.58
CA LYS A 226 -26.51 0.07 5.89
C LYS A 226 -26.52 -1.44 5.68
N ARG A 227 -27.68 -2.10 5.87
CA ARG A 227 -27.81 -3.54 5.63
C ARG A 227 -27.75 -3.84 4.14
N LYS A 228 -28.41 -3.03 3.31
CA LYS A 228 -28.35 -3.12 1.85
C LYS A 228 -26.92 -2.88 1.34
N TYR A 229 -26.18 -1.95 1.96
CA TYR A 229 -24.76 -1.78 1.65
C TYR A 229 -23.93 -3.02 2.01
N ALA A 230 -24.15 -3.64 3.18
CA ALA A 230 -23.47 -4.85 3.58
C ALA A 230 -23.76 -6.04 2.63
N GLU A 231 -25.03 -6.18 2.19
CA GLU A 231 -25.47 -7.17 1.21
C GLU A 231 -24.75 -6.97 -0.14
N SER A 232 -24.82 -5.76 -0.70
CA SER A 232 -24.13 -5.39 -1.95
C SER A 232 -22.63 -5.65 -1.87
N PHE A 233 -21.98 -5.20 -0.79
CA PHE A 233 -20.56 -5.41 -0.59
C PHE A 233 -20.21 -6.90 -0.55
N TYR A 234 -20.99 -7.72 0.15
CA TYR A 234 -20.69 -9.16 0.26
C TYR A 234 -20.81 -9.89 -1.07
N ILE A 235 -21.81 -9.53 -1.88
CA ILE A 235 -21.93 -10.03 -3.26
C ILE A 235 -20.67 -9.66 -4.07
N GLN A 236 -20.22 -8.41 -3.99
CA GLN A 236 -19.00 -7.97 -4.66
C GLN A 236 -17.77 -8.76 -4.17
N TYR A 237 -17.65 -8.98 -2.85
CA TYR A 237 -16.55 -9.75 -2.25
C TYR A 237 -16.50 -11.19 -2.76
N GLN A 238 -17.66 -11.85 -2.89
CA GLN A 238 -17.75 -13.22 -3.41
C GLN A 238 -17.40 -13.32 -4.90
N ASN A 239 -17.51 -12.22 -5.66
CA ASN A 239 -17.27 -12.17 -7.10
C ASN A 239 -15.91 -11.52 -7.47
N THR A 240 -14.92 -11.57 -6.58
CA THR A 240 -13.55 -11.07 -6.84
C THR A 240 -12.64 -12.07 -7.56
N ASP A 241 -13.13 -13.27 -7.86
CA ASP A 241 -12.34 -14.31 -8.49
C ASP A 241 -12.51 -14.33 -10.01
N PRO A 242 -11.43 -14.46 -10.81
CA PRO A 242 -11.50 -14.41 -12.27
C PRO A 242 -12.06 -15.67 -12.95
N PHE A 243 -12.22 -16.77 -12.21
CA PHE A 243 -12.76 -18.03 -12.75
C PHE A 243 -14.23 -18.25 -12.40
N SER A 244 -14.66 -17.74 -11.26
CA SER A 244 -16.02 -17.95 -10.74
C SER A 244 -16.82 -16.67 -10.57
N GLY A 245 -16.19 -15.50 -10.68
CA GLY A 245 -16.86 -14.21 -10.59
C GLY A 245 -17.84 -14.00 -11.74
N LYS A 246 -18.98 -13.40 -11.42
CA LYS A 246 -20.03 -13.06 -12.38
C LYS A 246 -20.03 -11.58 -12.68
N ARG A 247 -20.68 -11.20 -13.78
CA ARG A 247 -21.00 -9.81 -14.09
C ARG A 247 -21.94 -9.27 -13.02
N MET A 248 -21.73 -8.02 -12.60
CA MET A 248 -22.56 -7.36 -11.60
C MET A 248 -23.09 -6.04 -12.15
N ILE A 249 -24.33 -5.73 -11.81
CA ILE A 249 -25.05 -4.56 -12.31
C ILE A 249 -25.59 -3.75 -11.14
N GLU A 250 -25.18 -2.49 -11.03
CA GLU A 250 -25.66 -1.53 -10.03
C GLU A 250 -26.44 -0.41 -10.71
N LYS A 251 -27.66 -0.17 -10.26
CA LYS A 251 -28.56 0.84 -10.83
C LYS A 251 -28.40 2.19 -10.15
N TYR A 252 -28.35 3.26 -10.93
CA TYR A 252 -28.25 4.65 -10.49
C TYR A 252 -29.43 5.46 -11.04
N GLY A 253 -30.39 5.83 -10.18
CA GLY A 253 -31.58 6.54 -10.60
C GLY A 253 -32.44 5.76 -11.62
N ALA A 254 -33.07 6.45 -12.56
CA ALA A 254 -34.09 5.85 -13.42
C ALA A 254 -33.52 5.05 -14.61
N ARG A 255 -32.44 5.53 -15.26
CA ARG A 255 -31.98 5.03 -16.56
C ARG A 255 -30.44 4.90 -16.69
N MET A 256 -29.76 4.75 -15.60
CA MET A 256 -28.30 4.56 -15.65
C MET A 256 -27.91 3.32 -14.86
N TYR A 257 -27.12 2.48 -15.46
CA TYR A 257 -26.54 1.28 -14.86
C TYR A 257 -25.03 1.35 -14.97
N VAL A 258 -24.34 0.92 -13.91
CA VAL A 258 -22.91 0.64 -13.93
C VAL A 258 -22.74 -0.87 -13.91
N ILE A 259 -22.04 -1.37 -14.90
CA ILE A 259 -21.88 -2.80 -15.14
C ILE A 259 -20.43 -3.15 -14.95
N GLN A 260 -20.14 -4.06 -14.05
CA GLN A 260 -18.81 -4.60 -13.82
C GLN A 260 -18.69 -5.98 -14.44
N ASN A 261 -17.78 -6.14 -15.38
CA ASN A 261 -17.39 -7.45 -15.90
C ASN A 261 -16.62 -8.26 -14.85
N PRO A 262 -16.52 -9.60 -14.98
CA PRO A 262 -15.65 -10.41 -14.14
C PRO A 262 -14.18 -9.92 -14.18
N PRO A 263 -13.38 -10.18 -13.13
CA PRO A 263 -11.95 -9.82 -13.15
C PRO A 263 -11.21 -10.47 -14.32
N ALA A 264 -10.19 -9.79 -14.84
CA ALA A 264 -9.27 -10.38 -15.80
C ALA A 264 -8.54 -11.59 -15.19
N LYS A 265 -8.29 -12.63 -16.01
CA LYS A 265 -7.53 -13.81 -15.58
C LYS A 265 -6.11 -13.42 -15.18
N PRO A 266 -5.51 -14.10 -14.19
CA PRO A 266 -4.12 -13.90 -13.84
C PRO A 266 -3.19 -14.06 -15.05
N LEU A 267 -2.13 -13.26 -15.10
CA LEU A 267 -1.08 -13.44 -16.09
C LEU A 267 -0.38 -14.78 -15.85
N SER A 268 -0.03 -15.46 -16.93
CA SER A 268 0.87 -16.61 -16.89
C SER A 268 2.27 -16.19 -16.47
N GLU A 269 3.15 -17.15 -16.16
CA GLU A 269 4.55 -16.88 -15.83
C GLU A 269 5.27 -16.17 -17.00
N GLN A 270 5.03 -16.61 -18.24
CA GLN A 270 5.61 -15.99 -19.44
C GLN A 270 5.16 -14.54 -19.62
N GLU A 271 3.86 -14.25 -19.49
CA GLU A 271 3.35 -12.87 -19.59
C GLU A 271 3.88 -11.98 -18.46
N MET A 272 4.03 -12.54 -17.24
CA MET A 272 4.69 -11.82 -16.16
C MET A 272 6.14 -11.50 -16.52
N ASP A 273 6.88 -12.44 -17.08
CA ASP A 273 8.26 -12.22 -17.50
C ASP A 273 8.35 -11.18 -18.61
N ASP A 274 7.47 -11.25 -19.62
CA ASP A 274 7.41 -10.29 -20.71
C ASP A 274 7.17 -8.86 -20.21
N VAL A 275 6.24 -8.67 -19.26
CA VAL A 275 5.97 -7.37 -18.62
C VAL A 275 7.20 -6.83 -17.89
N TYR A 276 7.93 -7.67 -17.17
CA TYR A 276 9.11 -7.23 -16.40
C TYR A 276 10.38 -7.09 -17.23
N ASP A 277 10.42 -7.67 -18.44
CA ASP A 277 11.53 -7.54 -19.40
C ASP A 277 11.43 -6.28 -20.27
N LEU A 278 10.30 -5.56 -20.23
CA LEU A 278 10.12 -4.30 -20.96
C LEU A 278 11.23 -3.29 -20.63
N PRO A 279 11.53 -2.34 -21.53
CA PRO A 279 12.73 -1.50 -21.47
C PRO A 279 12.64 -0.36 -20.44
N TYR A 280 12.30 -0.67 -19.18
CA TYR A 280 12.27 0.32 -18.09
C TYR A 280 13.64 0.95 -17.87
N VAL A 281 13.69 2.27 -17.70
CA VAL A 281 14.90 3.01 -17.29
C VAL A 281 15.28 2.73 -15.85
N ARG A 282 14.31 2.38 -15.01
CA ARG A 282 14.43 2.10 -13.57
C ARG A 282 14.94 3.32 -12.78
N ASP A 283 14.41 4.47 -13.14
CA ASP A 283 14.68 5.73 -12.46
C ASP A 283 13.50 6.71 -12.68
N TYR A 284 13.53 7.83 -11.96
CA TYR A 284 12.61 8.94 -12.22
C TYR A 284 13.12 9.77 -13.41
N HIS A 285 12.20 10.50 -14.06
CA HIS A 285 12.55 11.35 -15.20
C HIS A 285 13.57 12.43 -14.79
N PRO A 286 14.61 12.70 -15.62
CA PRO A 286 15.72 13.61 -15.27
C PRO A 286 15.31 15.02 -14.91
N SER A 287 14.17 15.53 -15.41
CA SER A 287 13.62 16.84 -15.06
C SER A 287 13.39 17.06 -13.58
N TYR A 288 13.19 15.95 -12.80
CA TYR A 288 12.96 16.04 -11.36
C TYR A 288 14.24 16.13 -10.54
N LYS A 289 15.41 15.93 -11.14
CA LYS A 289 16.70 15.93 -10.42
C LYS A 289 16.95 17.27 -9.71
N ALA A 290 16.73 18.38 -10.39
CA ALA A 290 16.86 19.72 -9.83
C ALA A 290 15.85 20.03 -8.73
N LEU A 291 14.73 19.28 -8.69
CA LEU A 291 13.66 19.42 -7.70
C LEU A 291 13.84 18.49 -6.48
N GLY A 292 14.99 17.80 -6.37
CA GLY A 292 15.27 16.87 -5.27
C GLY A 292 14.95 15.40 -5.56
N GLY A 293 14.66 15.04 -6.81
CA GLY A 293 14.32 13.67 -7.22
C GLY A 293 12.94 13.23 -6.73
N VAL A 294 12.66 11.93 -6.78
CA VAL A 294 11.38 11.35 -6.32
C VAL A 294 11.69 10.36 -5.19
N PRO A 295 11.38 10.67 -3.92
CA PRO A 295 11.80 9.84 -2.77
C PRO A 295 11.34 8.37 -2.84
N ALA A 296 10.17 8.10 -3.42
CA ALA A 296 9.63 6.75 -3.54
C ALA A 296 10.54 5.76 -4.29
N ILE A 297 11.47 6.23 -5.13
CA ILE A 297 12.40 5.35 -5.86
C ILE A 297 13.39 4.64 -4.92
N GLU A 298 13.77 5.26 -3.81
CA GLU A 298 14.81 4.74 -2.91
C GLU A 298 14.46 3.38 -2.30
N GLU A 299 13.17 3.15 -2.06
CA GLU A 299 12.68 1.89 -1.49
C GLU A 299 12.71 0.72 -2.49
N ILE A 300 12.60 1.03 -3.79
CA ILE A 300 12.39 0.00 -4.82
C ILE A 300 13.53 -0.13 -5.83
N LYS A 301 14.43 0.85 -5.91
CA LYS A 301 15.47 0.94 -6.94
C LYS A 301 16.28 -0.34 -7.14
N PHE A 302 16.57 -1.04 -6.05
CA PHE A 302 17.29 -2.30 -6.02
C PHE A 302 16.47 -3.43 -5.41
N SER A 303 15.16 -3.39 -5.59
CA SER A 303 14.24 -4.45 -5.20
C SER A 303 13.72 -5.20 -6.41
N LEU A 304 13.43 -6.48 -6.24
CA LEU A 304 12.94 -7.39 -7.27
C LEU A 304 11.54 -7.84 -6.91
N VAL A 305 10.58 -7.57 -7.79
CA VAL A 305 9.23 -8.13 -7.65
C VAL A 305 9.26 -9.57 -8.15
N SER A 306 8.95 -10.52 -7.29
CA SER A 306 8.95 -11.95 -7.62
C SER A 306 7.55 -12.51 -7.90
N ASN A 307 6.52 -11.86 -7.35
CA ASN A 307 5.13 -12.32 -7.45
C ASN A 307 4.13 -11.17 -7.25
N ARG A 308 2.91 -11.38 -7.69
CA ARG A 308 1.72 -10.56 -7.44
C ARG A 308 0.60 -11.42 -6.90
N GLY A 309 -0.44 -10.78 -6.33
CA GLY A 309 -1.55 -11.45 -5.68
C GLY A 309 -1.25 -11.89 -4.24
N CYS A 310 -2.29 -12.18 -3.48
CA CYS A 310 -2.15 -12.63 -2.09
C CYS A 310 -3.36 -13.46 -1.64
N PHE A 311 -3.16 -14.74 -1.35
CA PHE A 311 -4.22 -15.61 -0.82
C PHE A 311 -4.42 -15.48 0.71
N GLY A 312 -3.73 -14.54 1.36
CA GLY A 312 -3.90 -14.28 2.80
C GLY A 312 -5.31 -13.84 3.16
N GLY A 313 -5.96 -13.03 2.31
CA GLY A 313 -7.37 -12.68 2.45
C GLY A 313 -7.70 -11.86 3.70
N CYS A 314 -6.75 -11.10 4.27
CA CYS A 314 -7.00 -10.26 5.44
C CYS A 314 -8.14 -9.26 5.17
N SER A 315 -9.06 -9.12 6.12
CA SER A 315 -10.31 -8.36 5.97
C SER A 315 -10.10 -6.87 5.71
N PHE A 316 -8.99 -6.30 6.15
CA PHE A 316 -8.65 -4.88 6.00
C PHE A 316 -7.81 -4.57 4.76
N CYS A 317 -7.38 -5.59 4.01
CA CYS A 317 -6.39 -5.42 2.95
C CYS A 317 -7.03 -5.22 1.57
N ALA A 318 -6.70 -4.10 0.91
CA ALA A 318 -7.18 -3.76 -0.42
C ALA A 318 -6.63 -4.67 -1.54
N LEU A 319 -5.56 -5.42 -1.30
CA LEU A 319 -4.92 -6.26 -2.32
C LEU A 319 -5.85 -7.34 -2.88
N THR A 320 -6.78 -7.85 -2.08
CA THR A 320 -7.80 -8.81 -2.54
C THR A 320 -8.63 -8.25 -3.71
N PHE A 321 -8.97 -6.95 -3.66
CA PHE A 321 -9.79 -6.27 -4.67
C PHE A 321 -8.99 -5.69 -5.84
N HIS A 322 -7.67 -5.53 -5.67
CA HIS A 322 -6.80 -4.96 -6.70
C HIS A 322 -5.94 -6.00 -7.39
N GLN A 323 -5.19 -6.82 -6.66
CA GLN A 323 -4.31 -7.84 -7.26
C GLN A 323 -4.92 -9.24 -7.29
N GLY A 324 -6.02 -9.44 -6.56
CA GLY A 324 -6.67 -10.75 -6.45
C GLY A 324 -5.97 -11.71 -5.48
N ARG A 325 -6.55 -12.92 -5.38
CA ARG A 325 -6.15 -13.96 -4.43
C ARG A 325 -5.33 -15.09 -5.06
N ILE A 326 -5.08 -15.05 -6.36
CA ILE A 326 -4.28 -16.03 -7.09
C ILE A 326 -2.89 -15.46 -7.29
N ILE A 327 -1.88 -16.25 -6.95
CA ILE A 327 -0.49 -15.83 -7.10
C ILE A 327 -0.08 -15.92 -8.56
N GLN A 328 0.54 -14.85 -9.05
CA GLN A 328 1.18 -14.73 -10.36
C GLN A 328 2.68 -14.57 -10.12
N THR A 329 3.47 -15.46 -10.65
CA THR A 329 4.92 -15.49 -10.41
C THR A 329 5.69 -15.18 -11.68
N ARG A 330 6.89 -14.66 -11.49
CA ARG A 330 7.92 -14.57 -12.52
C ARG A 330 8.81 -15.80 -12.45
N SER A 331 9.38 -16.19 -13.58
CA SER A 331 10.38 -17.24 -13.65
C SER A 331 11.66 -16.85 -12.89
N HIS A 332 12.44 -17.84 -12.51
CA HIS A 332 13.78 -17.59 -11.94
C HIS A 332 14.70 -16.88 -12.93
N GLU A 333 14.60 -17.24 -14.21
CA GLU A 333 15.41 -16.69 -15.30
C GLU A 333 15.17 -15.18 -15.45
N SER A 334 13.92 -14.76 -15.46
CA SER A 334 13.53 -13.34 -15.52
C SER A 334 14.08 -12.54 -14.34
N ILE A 335 13.93 -13.05 -13.12
CA ILE A 335 14.38 -12.36 -11.90
C ILE A 335 15.92 -12.32 -11.82
N VAL A 336 16.61 -13.39 -12.19
CA VAL A 336 18.06 -13.48 -12.23
C VAL A 336 18.65 -12.55 -13.30
N LYS A 337 18.04 -12.49 -14.49
CA LYS A 337 18.39 -11.54 -15.56
C LYS A 337 18.28 -10.10 -15.10
N GLU A 338 17.20 -9.77 -14.42
CA GLU A 338 16.99 -8.43 -13.83
C GLU A 338 18.05 -8.11 -12.77
N ALA A 339 18.31 -9.02 -11.84
CA ALA A 339 19.35 -8.85 -10.82
C ALA A 339 20.74 -8.65 -11.43
N ALA A 340 21.10 -9.44 -12.45
CA ALA A 340 22.34 -9.28 -13.19
C ALA A 340 22.45 -7.93 -13.91
N ALA A 341 21.33 -7.38 -14.40
CA ALA A 341 21.32 -6.03 -14.97
C ALA A 341 21.55 -4.94 -13.90
N LEU A 342 21.01 -5.12 -12.68
CA LEU A 342 21.24 -4.19 -11.58
C LEU A 342 22.71 -4.15 -11.14
N THR A 343 23.46 -5.27 -11.18
CA THR A 343 24.89 -5.29 -10.81
C THR A 343 25.78 -4.43 -11.71
N LYS A 344 25.31 -4.12 -12.94
CA LYS A 344 26.03 -3.27 -13.90
C LYS A 344 25.81 -1.76 -13.66
N ARG A 345 24.91 -1.38 -12.78
CA ARG A 345 24.63 0.03 -12.49
C ARG A 345 25.76 0.63 -11.61
N LYS A 346 26.18 1.84 -11.93
CA LYS A 346 27.25 2.56 -11.21
C LYS A 346 26.91 2.84 -9.72
N ASP A 347 25.60 2.99 -9.42
CA ASP A 347 25.09 3.25 -8.08
C ASP A 347 24.77 2.00 -7.26
N PHE A 348 24.90 0.79 -7.84
CA PHE A 348 24.67 -0.46 -7.15
C PHE A 348 25.86 -0.82 -6.22
N LYS A 349 25.57 -1.05 -4.94
CA LYS A 349 26.59 -1.35 -3.91
C LYS A 349 26.67 -2.84 -3.53
N GLY A 350 26.00 -3.71 -4.28
CA GLY A 350 25.96 -5.14 -4.04
C GLY A 350 24.80 -5.63 -3.16
N TYR A 351 23.82 -4.79 -2.90
CA TYR A 351 22.70 -5.12 -2.03
C TYR A 351 21.39 -5.15 -2.81
N ILE A 352 20.74 -6.32 -2.89
CA ILE A 352 19.33 -6.42 -3.26
C ILE A 352 18.52 -6.12 -2.01
N HIS A 353 17.70 -5.07 -2.06
CA HIS A 353 16.98 -4.57 -0.89
C HIS A 353 15.78 -5.43 -0.54
N ASP A 354 15.14 -6.05 -1.54
CA ASP A 354 14.02 -6.95 -1.36
C ASP A 354 13.86 -7.90 -2.55
N VAL A 355 13.36 -9.10 -2.29
CA VAL A 355 12.89 -10.06 -3.30
C VAL A 355 11.52 -10.53 -2.86
N GLY A 356 10.46 -9.96 -3.42
CA GLY A 356 9.15 -10.26 -2.90
C GLY A 356 7.99 -9.71 -3.74
N GLY A 357 6.90 -9.47 -3.05
CA GLY A 357 5.64 -8.96 -3.57
C GLY A 357 4.73 -8.58 -2.42
N PRO A 358 3.41 -8.65 -2.55
CA PRO A 358 2.48 -8.38 -1.45
C PRO A 358 2.74 -9.22 -0.20
N THR A 359 3.25 -10.42 -0.42
CA THR A 359 3.75 -11.36 0.61
C THR A 359 4.95 -12.08 0.01
N ALA A 360 6.14 -11.88 0.59
CA ALA A 360 7.39 -12.32 -0.02
C ALA A 360 7.46 -13.85 -0.25
N ASN A 361 6.97 -14.63 0.70
CA ASN A 361 7.07 -16.08 0.67
C ASN A 361 5.92 -16.80 -0.04
N PHE A 362 5.10 -16.08 -0.85
CA PHE A 362 4.10 -16.68 -1.71
C PHE A 362 4.60 -16.77 -3.15
N ARG A 363 5.02 -17.97 -3.56
CA ARG A 363 5.60 -18.21 -4.88
C ARG A 363 4.76 -19.09 -5.81
N HIS A 364 3.63 -19.57 -5.35
CA HIS A 364 2.70 -20.40 -6.14
C HIS A 364 1.27 -20.25 -5.61
N PRO A 365 0.25 -20.63 -6.38
CA PRO A 365 -1.13 -20.66 -5.91
C PRO A 365 -1.28 -21.50 -4.64
N ALA A 366 -2.23 -21.15 -3.79
CA ALA A 366 -2.42 -21.82 -2.50
C ALA A 366 -2.72 -23.32 -2.63
N CYS A 367 -3.35 -23.74 -3.73
CA CYS A 367 -3.65 -25.16 -4.00
C CYS A 367 -3.87 -25.38 -5.51
N LYS A 368 -3.84 -26.63 -5.94
CA LYS A 368 -4.08 -27.03 -7.35
C LYS A 368 -5.45 -26.63 -7.89
N HIS A 369 -6.45 -26.49 -7.02
CA HIS A 369 -7.80 -26.08 -7.44
C HIS A 369 -7.87 -24.62 -7.90
N GLN A 370 -7.03 -23.73 -7.34
CA GLN A 370 -7.04 -22.31 -7.72
C GLN A 370 -6.79 -22.07 -9.20
N LEU A 371 -5.94 -22.87 -9.85
CA LEU A 371 -5.65 -22.74 -11.28
C LEU A 371 -6.78 -23.18 -12.19
N LYS A 372 -7.72 -23.99 -11.67
CA LYS A 372 -8.84 -24.56 -12.45
C LYS A 372 -10.18 -23.92 -12.14
N ARG A 373 -10.42 -23.59 -10.87
CA ARG A 373 -11.72 -23.17 -10.35
C ARG A 373 -11.66 -21.83 -9.61
N GLY A 374 -10.48 -21.21 -9.54
CA GLY A 374 -10.29 -19.97 -8.82
C GLY A 374 -10.17 -20.11 -7.31
N ALA A 375 -10.15 -18.99 -6.62
CA ALA A 375 -10.12 -18.91 -5.17
C ALA A 375 -11.52 -19.14 -4.58
N CYS A 376 -11.59 -19.91 -3.49
CA CYS A 376 -12.88 -20.20 -2.84
C CYS A 376 -13.57 -18.92 -2.38
N PRO A 377 -14.84 -18.66 -2.76
CA PRO A 377 -15.53 -17.41 -2.42
C PRO A 377 -15.79 -17.27 -0.91
N ASN A 378 -16.08 -18.37 -0.21
CA ASN A 378 -16.50 -18.40 1.19
C ASN A 378 -15.43 -18.93 2.15
N LYS A 379 -14.17 -19.08 1.68
CA LYS A 379 -13.10 -19.67 2.49
C LYS A 379 -11.77 -18.94 2.26
N GLN A 380 -11.03 -18.74 3.35
CA GLN A 380 -9.65 -18.29 3.30
C GLN A 380 -8.70 -19.49 3.39
N CYS A 381 -7.51 -19.37 2.78
CA CYS A 381 -6.55 -20.49 2.70
C CYS A 381 -5.77 -20.70 4.01
N LEU A 382 -5.65 -19.65 4.83
CA LEU A 382 -4.84 -19.64 6.06
C LEU A 382 -5.65 -19.36 7.33
N PHE A 383 -6.92 -18.99 7.21
CA PHE A 383 -7.77 -18.63 8.34
C PHE A 383 -9.09 -19.45 8.35
N PRO A 384 -9.58 -19.85 9.53
CA PRO A 384 -9.01 -19.72 10.89
C PRO A 384 -7.82 -20.67 11.12
N LYS A 385 -7.72 -21.72 10.32
CA LYS A 385 -6.61 -22.69 10.28
C LYS A 385 -6.21 -22.94 8.83
N PRO A 386 -4.96 -23.34 8.57
CA PRO A 386 -4.54 -23.69 7.22
C PRO A 386 -5.49 -24.72 6.58
N CYS A 387 -5.92 -24.44 5.35
CA CYS A 387 -6.80 -25.34 4.60
C CYS A 387 -6.10 -26.69 4.37
N SER A 388 -6.81 -27.81 4.47
CA SER A 388 -6.26 -29.16 4.23
C SER A 388 -5.69 -29.34 2.81
N GLN A 389 -6.12 -28.51 1.84
CA GLN A 389 -5.61 -28.53 0.47
C GLN A 389 -4.47 -27.54 0.24
N LEU A 390 -4.07 -26.77 1.28
CA LEU A 390 -2.99 -25.80 1.17
C LEU A 390 -1.66 -26.50 0.85
N GLN A 391 -0.99 -26.05 -0.18
CA GLN A 391 0.36 -26.46 -0.52
C GLN A 391 1.34 -25.46 0.10
N ALA A 392 1.82 -25.77 1.31
CA ALA A 392 2.84 -24.95 1.98
C ALA A 392 4.23 -25.48 1.62
N ASP A 393 4.92 -24.79 0.71
CA ASP A 393 6.23 -25.17 0.21
C ASP A 393 7.04 -23.91 -0.14
N HIS A 394 8.27 -23.82 0.36
CA HIS A 394 9.20 -22.74 0.09
C HIS A 394 10.40 -23.13 -0.78
N LYS A 395 10.44 -24.35 -1.35
CA LYS A 395 11.59 -24.84 -2.12
C LYS A 395 11.91 -23.97 -3.32
N ASP A 396 10.87 -23.54 -4.05
CA ASP A 396 11.03 -22.61 -5.18
C ASP A 396 11.68 -21.29 -4.74
N TYR A 397 11.16 -20.70 -3.66
CA TYR A 397 11.67 -19.43 -3.16
C TYR A 397 13.11 -19.54 -2.64
N VAL A 398 13.43 -20.60 -1.90
CA VAL A 398 14.79 -20.88 -1.44
C VAL A 398 15.75 -21.03 -2.63
N THR A 399 15.32 -21.75 -3.67
CA THR A 399 16.12 -21.95 -4.88
C THR A 399 16.38 -20.63 -5.60
N LEU A 400 15.37 -19.76 -5.75
CA LEU A 400 15.53 -18.41 -6.30
C LEU A 400 16.53 -17.59 -5.48
N LEU A 401 16.37 -17.54 -4.17
CA LEU A 401 17.25 -16.78 -3.28
C LEU A 401 18.71 -17.24 -3.34
N ARG A 402 18.93 -18.56 -3.47
CA ARG A 402 20.27 -19.14 -3.67
C ARG A 402 20.88 -18.72 -5.01
N LYS A 403 20.11 -18.79 -6.11
CA LYS A 403 20.54 -18.29 -7.44
C LYS A 403 20.95 -16.82 -7.38
N LEU A 404 20.16 -15.98 -6.72
CA LEU A 404 20.46 -14.55 -6.58
C LEU A 404 21.73 -14.29 -5.76
N ARG A 405 21.92 -15.01 -4.64
CA ARG A 405 23.13 -14.87 -3.81
C ARG A 405 24.41 -15.32 -4.54
N ALA A 406 24.29 -16.22 -5.50
CA ALA A 406 25.43 -16.73 -6.28
C ALA A 406 25.86 -15.79 -7.41
N LEU A 407 25.08 -14.75 -7.74
CA LEU A 407 25.41 -13.82 -8.83
C LEU A 407 26.66 -12.97 -8.48
N PRO A 408 27.62 -12.84 -9.41
CA PRO A 408 28.75 -11.93 -9.25
C PRO A 408 28.28 -10.50 -8.97
N GLY A 409 28.93 -9.82 -8.04
CA GLY A 409 28.59 -8.45 -7.65
C GLY A 409 27.49 -8.32 -6.61
N ILE A 410 26.78 -9.39 -6.24
CA ILE A 410 25.80 -9.39 -5.15
C ILE A 410 26.49 -9.82 -3.84
N LYS A 411 26.43 -8.96 -2.84
CA LYS A 411 26.96 -9.18 -1.49
C LYS A 411 25.90 -9.73 -0.56
N LYS A 412 24.66 -9.20 -0.65
CA LYS A 412 23.52 -9.63 0.17
C LYS A 412 22.21 -9.47 -0.57
N VAL A 413 21.29 -10.38 -0.27
CA VAL A 413 19.90 -10.37 -0.73
C VAL A 413 19.02 -10.32 0.50
N PHE A 414 18.28 -9.22 0.69
CA PHE A 414 17.37 -9.05 1.81
C PHE A 414 15.93 -9.39 1.43
N ILE A 415 15.14 -9.72 2.43
CA ILE A 415 13.68 -9.85 2.37
C ILE A 415 13.11 -8.79 3.31
N ARG A 416 12.50 -7.74 2.74
CA ARG A 416 11.87 -6.63 3.47
C ARG A 416 10.35 -6.61 3.33
N SER A 417 9.82 -7.13 2.24
CA SER A 417 8.39 -7.44 2.10
C SER A 417 7.98 -8.38 3.23
N GLY A 418 6.81 -8.18 3.80
CA GLY A 418 6.34 -9.01 4.90
C GLY A 418 6.25 -10.48 4.51
N ILE A 419 6.59 -11.36 5.42
CA ILE A 419 6.36 -12.80 5.30
C ILE A 419 5.08 -13.20 6.04
N ARG A 420 4.37 -14.20 5.52
CA ARG A 420 3.30 -14.87 6.24
C ARG A 420 3.92 -15.96 7.12
N PHE A 421 4.00 -15.68 8.42
CA PHE A 421 4.59 -16.59 9.40
C PHE A 421 3.75 -17.87 9.61
N ASP A 422 2.44 -17.79 9.47
CA ASP A 422 1.51 -18.91 9.51
C ASP A 422 1.70 -19.87 8.31
N TYR A 423 1.95 -19.34 7.11
CA TYR A 423 2.32 -20.14 5.95
C TYR A 423 3.69 -20.79 6.10
N LEU A 424 4.66 -20.06 6.69
CA LEU A 424 5.99 -20.59 7.01
C LEU A 424 5.90 -21.76 8.02
N LEU A 425 5.03 -21.64 9.03
CA LEU A 425 4.81 -22.71 10.00
C LEU A 425 4.12 -23.94 9.40
N ALA A 426 3.21 -23.72 8.44
CA ALA A 426 2.51 -24.80 7.73
C ALA A 426 3.45 -25.64 6.85
N ASP A 427 4.60 -25.09 6.43
CA ASP A 427 5.63 -25.85 5.74
C ASP A 427 6.39 -26.76 6.73
N LYS A 428 6.43 -28.05 6.43
CA LYS A 428 7.15 -29.06 7.24
C LYS A 428 8.67 -28.91 7.11
N ASP A 429 9.14 -28.44 5.95
CA ASP A 429 10.56 -28.19 5.70
C ASP A 429 10.99 -26.85 6.32
N LYS A 430 11.90 -26.88 7.27
CA LYS A 430 12.41 -25.69 7.97
C LYS A 430 13.62 -25.03 7.28
N THR A 431 13.97 -25.46 6.08
CA THR A 431 15.10 -24.91 5.30
C THR A 431 14.91 -23.42 5.05
N PHE A 432 13.67 -22.99 4.69
CA PHE A 432 13.40 -21.56 4.47
C PHE A 432 13.62 -20.74 5.76
N LEU A 433 13.10 -21.18 6.91
CA LEU A 433 13.32 -20.47 8.18
C LEU A 433 14.81 -20.35 8.51
N LYS A 434 15.59 -21.44 8.30
CA LYS A 434 17.03 -21.44 8.53
C LYS A 434 17.73 -20.42 7.61
N GLU A 435 17.50 -20.48 6.30
CA GLU A 435 18.17 -19.59 5.35
C GLU A 435 17.70 -18.14 5.49
N LEU A 436 16.44 -17.91 5.80
CA LEU A 436 15.91 -16.59 6.12
C LEU A 436 16.75 -15.92 7.23
N CYS A 437 16.90 -16.60 8.38
CA CYS A 437 17.70 -16.10 9.49
C CYS A 437 19.18 -15.93 9.13
N GLN A 438 19.74 -16.90 8.42
CA GLN A 438 21.20 -16.92 8.15
C GLN A 438 21.64 -15.88 7.11
N TYR A 439 20.80 -15.59 6.10
CA TYR A 439 21.25 -14.85 4.92
C TYR A 439 20.40 -13.63 4.56
N HIS A 440 19.12 -13.55 4.95
CA HIS A 440 18.18 -12.62 4.34
C HIS A 440 17.64 -11.55 5.30
N ILE A 441 18.02 -11.58 6.56
CA ILE A 441 17.66 -10.59 7.58
C ILE A 441 18.84 -9.71 7.92
N SER A 442 18.63 -8.39 8.01
CA SER A 442 19.65 -7.40 8.35
C SER A 442 19.70 -7.03 9.85
N GLY A 443 19.19 -7.90 10.73
CA GLY A 443 19.06 -7.66 12.18
C GLY A 443 17.63 -7.59 12.66
N GLN A 444 16.70 -7.18 11.82
CA GLN A 444 15.27 -7.08 12.16
C GLN A 444 14.40 -7.76 11.11
N LEU A 445 13.45 -8.60 11.54
CA LEU A 445 12.42 -9.18 10.72
C LEU A 445 11.07 -8.55 11.08
N LYS A 446 10.45 -7.87 10.11
CA LYS A 446 9.12 -7.31 10.24
C LYS A 446 8.07 -8.40 10.02
N VAL A 447 7.13 -8.53 10.94
CA VAL A 447 6.01 -9.47 10.87
C VAL A 447 4.73 -8.79 11.30
N ALA A 448 3.60 -9.25 10.78
CA ALA A 448 2.31 -8.60 10.97
C ALA A 448 1.33 -9.52 11.72
N PRO A 449 1.46 -9.72 13.05
CA PRO A 449 0.44 -10.38 13.85
C PRO A 449 -0.85 -9.56 13.95
N GLU A 450 -0.76 -8.25 13.88
CA GLU A 450 -1.80 -7.21 13.94
C GLU A 450 -2.43 -7.04 15.34
N HIS A 451 -2.80 -8.11 16.03
CA HIS A 451 -3.42 -8.10 17.34
C HIS A 451 -3.08 -9.39 18.13
N VAL A 452 -3.54 -9.48 19.39
CA VAL A 452 -3.37 -10.67 20.24
C VAL A 452 -4.71 -11.23 20.75
N SER A 453 -5.80 -10.47 20.65
CA SER A 453 -7.15 -10.97 20.95
C SER A 453 -7.66 -11.76 19.75
N ASP A 454 -8.00 -13.03 19.96
CA ASP A 454 -8.51 -13.93 18.92
C ASP A 454 -9.85 -13.44 18.36
N ALA A 455 -10.69 -12.81 19.20
CA ALA A 455 -11.94 -12.21 18.74
C ALA A 455 -11.72 -11.10 17.70
N VAL A 456 -10.67 -10.28 17.88
CA VAL A 456 -10.28 -9.25 16.92
C VAL A 456 -9.62 -9.87 15.70
N LEU A 457 -8.74 -10.85 15.86
CA LEU A 457 -8.08 -11.59 14.79
C LEU A 457 -9.08 -12.30 13.88
N ASP A 458 -10.18 -12.83 14.43
CA ASP A 458 -11.29 -13.40 13.66
C ASP A 458 -11.94 -12.37 12.71
N LYS A 459 -12.14 -11.13 13.18
CA LYS A 459 -12.65 -10.05 12.33
C LYS A 459 -11.63 -9.58 11.30
N MET A 460 -10.34 -9.66 11.62
CA MET A 460 -9.25 -9.36 10.70
C MET A 460 -9.01 -10.46 9.66
N GLY A 461 -9.50 -11.70 9.87
CA GLY A 461 -9.17 -12.86 9.04
C GLY A 461 -7.69 -13.23 9.16
N LYS A 462 -7.15 -13.16 10.38
CA LYS A 462 -5.74 -13.47 10.73
C LYS A 462 -5.67 -14.73 11.59
N PRO A 463 -4.56 -15.47 11.58
CA PRO A 463 -4.39 -16.62 12.47
C PRO A 463 -4.47 -16.18 13.94
N HIS A 464 -4.96 -17.06 14.81
CA HIS A 464 -5.02 -16.85 16.24
C HIS A 464 -3.64 -16.61 16.84
N HIS A 465 -3.60 -15.93 17.98
CA HIS A 465 -2.37 -15.47 18.62
C HIS A 465 -1.38 -16.61 18.93
N GLU A 466 -1.87 -17.80 19.27
CA GLU A 466 -1.03 -18.99 19.52
C GLU A 466 -0.07 -19.30 18.36
N VAL A 467 -0.52 -19.10 17.11
CA VAL A 467 0.31 -19.32 15.91
C VAL A 467 1.48 -18.36 15.88
N TYR A 468 1.28 -17.12 16.25
CA TYR A 468 2.36 -16.13 16.35
C TYR A 468 3.34 -16.45 17.48
N VAL A 469 2.83 -16.90 18.62
CA VAL A 469 3.67 -17.35 19.75
C VAL A 469 4.56 -18.52 19.32
N ASP A 470 4.00 -19.51 18.63
CA ASP A 470 4.79 -20.65 18.12
C ASP A 470 5.86 -20.20 17.12
N PHE A 471 5.50 -19.33 16.16
CA PHE A 471 6.48 -18.75 15.24
C PHE A 471 7.62 -18.05 16.00
N THR A 472 7.30 -17.24 17.01
CA THR A 472 8.30 -16.52 17.80
C THR A 472 9.25 -17.48 18.52
N LYS A 473 8.74 -18.57 19.07
CA LYS A 473 9.56 -19.62 19.72
C LYS A 473 10.50 -20.28 18.71
N GLN A 474 9.98 -20.68 17.53
CA GLN A 474 10.80 -21.30 16.49
C GLN A 474 11.86 -20.35 15.93
N TYR A 475 11.51 -19.08 15.72
CA TYR A 475 12.44 -18.04 15.27
C TYR A 475 13.57 -17.80 16.27
N LYS A 476 13.25 -17.64 17.57
CA LYS A 476 14.26 -17.48 18.62
C LYS A 476 15.20 -18.69 18.72
N LYS A 477 14.64 -19.90 18.68
CA LYS A 477 15.41 -21.15 18.69
C LYS A 477 16.34 -21.26 17.50
N MET A 478 15.88 -20.85 16.31
CA MET A 478 16.70 -20.84 15.08
C MET A 478 17.85 -19.85 15.19
N ASN A 479 17.61 -18.63 15.64
CA ASN A 479 18.64 -17.62 15.86
C ASN A 479 19.71 -18.09 16.87
N GLN A 480 19.31 -18.68 17.99
CA GLN A 480 20.23 -19.25 18.97
C GLN A 480 21.11 -20.33 18.35
N ARG A 481 20.52 -21.23 17.53
CA ARG A 481 21.27 -22.30 16.85
C ARG A 481 22.29 -21.76 15.85
N LEU A 482 21.97 -20.64 15.20
CA LEU A 482 22.82 -20.01 14.18
C LEU A 482 23.78 -18.98 14.77
N GLY A 483 23.74 -18.68 16.09
CA GLY A 483 24.51 -17.63 16.72
C GLY A 483 24.16 -16.22 16.19
N MET A 484 22.92 -16.01 15.76
CA MET A 484 22.46 -14.74 15.19
C MET A 484 21.77 -13.89 16.26
N ASP A 485 22.04 -12.58 16.25
CA ASP A 485 21.36 -11.59 17.09
C ASP A 485 20.36 -10.80 16.23
N GLN A 486 19.15 -11.34 16.12
CA GLN A 486 18.09 -10.78 15.29
C GLN A 486 16.78 -10.67 16.07
N TYR A 487 16.03 -9.59 15.79
CA TYR A 487 14.83 -9.24 16.50
C TYR A 487 13.60 -9.26 15.60
N LEU A 488 12.45 -9.64 16.16
CA LEU A 488 11.16 -9.47 15.51
C LEU A 488 10.62 -8.06 15.76
N VAL A 489 10.10 -7.42 14.71
CA VAL A 489 9.39 -6.15 14.80
C VAL A 489 7.93 -6.42 14.43
N PRO A 490 7.04 -6.60 15.43
CA PRO A 490 5.63 -6.84 15.18
C PRO A 490 4.93 -5.56 14.73
N TYR A 491 4.18 -5.63 13.64
CA TYR A 491 3.19 -4.63 13.29
C TYR A 491 1.91 -4.93 14.07
N LEU A 492 1.44 -3.93 14.81
CA LEU A 492 0.23 -4.01 15.63
C LEU A 492 -0.74 -2.91 15.22
N MET A 493 -2.03 -3.23 15.25
CA MET A 493 -3.11 -2.37 14.79
C MET A 493 -4.12 -2.12 15.91
N SER A 494 -4.43 -0.83 16.17
CA SER A 494 -5.49 -0.41 17.07
C SER A 494 -6.80 -0.18 16.33
N SER A 495 -7.89 -0.20 17.07
CA SER A 495 -9.21 0.32 16.62
C SER A 495 -9.80 -0.38 15.39
N HIS A 496 -9.43 -1.64 15.12
CA HIS A 496 -10.09 -2.45 14.10
C HIS A 496 -11.55 -2.77 14.52
N PRO A 497 -12.52 -2.88 13.58
CA PRO A 497 -13.84 -3.41 13.90
C PRO A 497 -13.74 -4.74 14.65
N GLY A 498 -14.45 -4.84 15.79
CA GLY A 498 -14.34 -5.95 16.73
C GLY A 498 -13.38 -5.70 17.90
N SER A 499 -12.58 -4.64 17.89
CA SER A 499 -11.66 -4.32 19.00
C SER A 499 -12.37 -3.47 20.05
N GLU A 500 -12.71 -4.06 21.18
CA GLU A 500 -13.18 -3.38 22.38
C GLU A 500 -12.00 -2.89 23.23
N LEU A 501 -12.26 -2.02 24.21
CA LEU A 501 -11.22 -1.49 25.06
C LEU A 501 -10.49 -2.59 25.88
N LYS A 502 -11.21 -3.64 26.28
CA LYS A 502 -10.61 -4.82 26.95
C LYS A 502 -9.58 -5.54 26.08
N ASP A 503 -9.83 -5.62 24.73
CA ASP A 503 -8.91 -6.25 23.81
C ASP A 503 -7.63 -5.42 23.63
N ALA A 504 -7.76 -4.09 23.63
CA ALA A 504 -6.63 -3.18 23.61
C ALA A 504 -5.79 -3.25 24.90
N VAL A 505 -6.42 -3.47 26.06
CA VAL A 505 -5.70 -3.71 27.33
C VAL A 505 -4.94 -5.03 27.25
N THR A 506 -5.55 -6.11 26.77
CA THR A 506 -4.87 -7.40 26.56
C THR A 506 -3.65 -7.25 25.64
N LEU A 507 -3.76 -6.43 24.58
CA LEU A 507 -2.63 -6.12 23.70
C LEU A 507 -1.52 -5.36 24.45
N ALA A 508 -1.88 -4.40 25.32
CA ALA A 508 -0.91 -3.67 26.14
C ALA A 508 -0.18 -4.57 27.15
N GLU A 509 -0.89 -5.52 27.76
CA GLU A 509 -0.28 -6.53 28.65
C GLU A 509 0.73 -7.39 27.88
N TYR A 510 0.38 -7.85 26.70
CA TYR A 510 1.30 -8.59 25.83
C TYR A 510 2.55 -7.76 25.48
N ILE A 511 2.39 -6.47 25.14
CA ILE A 511 3.52 -5.56 24.85
C ILE A 511 4.40 -5.38 26.10
N ARG A 512 3.82 -5.30 27.31
CA ARG A 512 4.57 -5.28 28.57
C ARG A 512 5.45 -6.52 28.70
N ASP A 513 4.87 -7.69 28.45
CA ASP A 513 5.54 -8.99 28.60
C ASP A 513 6.63 -9.23 27.53
N LEU A 514 6.52 -8.58 26.37
CA LEU A 514 7.61 -8.53 25.37
C LEU A 514 8.85 -7.77 25.85
N GLY A 515 8.70 -6.87 26.84
CA GLY A 515 9.81 -6.09 27.42
C GLY A 515 10.25 -4.88 26.60
N TYR A 516 9.72 -4.66 25.42
CA TYR A 516 9.98 -3.46 24.58
C TYR A 516 8.68 -2.90 24.01
N MET A 517 8.69 -1.60 23.66
CA MET A 517 7.54 -0.95 23.03
C MET A 517 7.70 -0.88 21.50
N PRO A 518 6.64 -1.15 20.74
CA PRO A 518 6.63 -0.92 19.32
C PRO A 518 6.80 0.57 19.01
N GLU A 519 7.77 0.92 18.16
CA GLU A 519 7.93 2.30 17.69
C GLU A 519 6.84 2.67 16.67
N GLN A 520 6.42 1.70 15.87
CA GLN A 520 5.41 1.89 14.81
C GLN A 520 4.08 1.26 15.24
N VAL A 521 3.08 2.09 15.39
CA VAL A 521 1.69 1.69 15.67
C VAL A 521 0.83 2.12 14.49
N GLN A 522 -0.02 1.22 14.06
CA GLN A 522 -1.01 1.50 13.02
C GLN A 522 -2.40 1.55 13.63
N ASP A 523 -3.18 2.57 13.28
CA ASP A 523 -4.61 2.57 13.52
C ASP A 523 -5.29 1.93 12.31
N PHE A 524 -6.38 1.23 12.53
CA PHE A 524 -7.19 0.72 11.42
C PHE A 524 -7.60 1.86 10.49
N TYR A 525 -7.24 1.72 9.22
CA TYR A 525 -7.54 2.69 8.18
C TYR A 525 -8.70 2.17 7.31
N PRO A 526 -9.89 2.80 7.33
CA PRO A 526 -11.02 2.38 6.53
C PRO A 526 -10.78 2.60 5.03
N THR A 527 -10.06 1.68 4.40
CA THR A 527 -9.79 1.70 2.95
C THR A 527 -11.02 1.24 2.19
N PRO A 528 -11.48 1.97 1.16
CA PRO A 528 -12.66 1.59 0.39
C PRO A 528 -12.60 0.15 -0.12
N SER A 529 -13.75 -0.47 -0.28
CA SER A 529 -13.91 -1.84 -0.79
C SER A 529 -13.14 -2.92 -0.01
N THR A 530 -12.96 -2.75 1.31
CA THR A 530 -12.45 -3.82 2.17
C THR A 530 -13.54 -4.31 3.12
N LEU A 531 -13.47 -5.58 3.50
CA LEU A 531 -14.44 -6.21 4.40
C LEU A 531 -14.49 -5.50 5.75
N SER A 532 -13.33 -5.10 6.30
CA SER A 532 -13.25 -4.33 7.53
C SER A 532 -13.86 -2.94 7.42
N THR A 533 -13.78 -2.31 6.25
CA THR A 533 -14.42 -1.00 6.02
C THR A 533 -15.94 -1.14 5.92
N CYS A 534 -16.43 -2.24 5.35
CA CYS A 534 -17.86 -2.55 5.39
C CYS A 534 -18.34 -2.72 6.84
N MET A 535 -17.63 -3.51 7.67
CA MET A 535 -17.92 -3.64 9.11
C MET A 535 -17.87 -2.29 9.82
N TYR A 536 -16.86 -1.46 9.53
CA TYR A 536 -16.68 -0.14 10.14
C TYR A 536 -17.89 0.79 9.89
N TYR A 537 -18.35 0.84 8.65
CA TYR A 537 -19.48 1.70 8.26
C TYR A 537 -20.80 1.18 8.79
N THR A 538 -21.07 -0.11 8.56
CA THR A 538 -22.39 -0.70 8.82
C THR A 538 -22.60 -1.10 10.28
N GLY A 539 -21.54 -1.49 10.99
CA GLY A 539 -21.62 -2.16 12.28
C GLY A 539 -22.07 -3.63 12.16
N LEU A 540 -21.99 -4.21 10.94
CA LEU A 540 -22.37 -5.60 10.65
C LEU A 540 -21.19 -6.34 10.04
N ASP A 541 -21.04 -7.63 10.39
CA ASP A 541 -20.18 -8.54 9.63
C ASP A 541 -20.93 -8.96 8.36
N PRO A 542 -20.52 -8.52 7.15
CA PRO A 542 -21.28 -8.79 5.94
C PRO A 542 -21.34 -10.29 5.57
N ARG A 543 -20.49 -11.12 6.16
CA ARG A 543 -20.48 -12.59 5.95
C ARG A 543 -21.64 -13.29 6.67
N THR A 544 -22.08 -12.74 7.79
CA THR A 544 -23.08 -13.34 8.69
C THR A 544 -24.26 -12.43 8.99
N MET A 545 -24.17 -11.15 8.62
CA MET A 545 -25.12 -10.08 8.96
C MET A 545 -25.31 -9.88 10.47
N THR A 546 -24.38 -10.34 11.28
CA THR A 546 -24.38 -10.15 12.73
C THR A 546 -23.72 -8.84 13.16
N PRO A 547 -24.17 -8.22 14.25
CA PRO A 547 -23.54 -6.99 14.77
C PRO A 547 -22.06 -7.16 15.08
N VAL A 548 -21.28 -6.12 14.83
CA VAL A 548 -19.86 -6.01 15.15
C VAL A 548 -19.64 -4.70 15.89
N TYR A 549 -18.96 -4.78 17.03
CA TYR A 549 -18.52 -3.59 17.73
C TYR A 549 -17.55 -2.78 16.87
N VAL A 550 -17.70 -1.47 16.83
CA VAL A 550 -16.82 -0.57 16.08
C VAL A 550 -16.44 0.63 16.94
N PRO A 551 -15.16 0.81 17.27
CA PRO A 551 -14.70 1.99 18.00
C PRO A 551 -14.76 3.21 17.05
N LYS A 552 -15.88 3.95 17.10
CA LYS A 552 -16.11 5.14 16.26
C LYS A 552 -15.76 6.44 16.96
N ASP A 553 -15.84 6.46 18.29
CA ASP A 553 -15.49 7.63 19.08
C ASP A 553 -13.98 7.94 18.94
N PRO A 554 -13.60 9.17 18.54
CA PRO A 554 -12.19 9.55 18.42
C PRO A 554 -11.42 9.39 19.71
N HIS A 555 -12.04 9.68 20.86
CA HIS A 555 -11.38 9.56 22.17
C HIS A 555 -11.11 8.11 22.54
N GLU A 556 -12.03 7.20 22.22
CA GLU A 556 -11.81 5.77 22.40
C GLU A 556 -10.66 5.26 21.50
N LYS A 557 -10.60 5.70 20.23
CA LYS A 557 -9.49 5.35 19.36
C LYS A 557 -8.16 5.84 19.91
N ASP A 558 -8.12 7.06 20.43
CA ASP A 558 -6.92 7.61 21.07
C ASP A 558 -6.52 6.79 22.31
N MET A 559 -7.49 6.31 23.12
CA MET A 559 -7.22 5.39 24.24
C MET A 559 -6.66 4.05 23.76
N GLN A 560 -7.28 3.38 22.77
CA GLN A 560 -6.79 2.11 22.23
C GLN A 560 -5.37 2.25 21.65
N ARG A 561 -5.10 3.36 20.95
CA ARG A 561 -3.76 3.67 20.44
C ARG A 561 -2.75 3.91 21.57
N ALA A 562 -3.14 4.70 22.58
CA ALA A 562 -2.29 5.02 23.71
C ALA A 562 -1.86 3.77 24.50
N LEU A 563 -2.73 2.77 24.61
CA LEU A 563 -2.43 1.49 25.25
C LEU A 563 -1.28 0.73 24.56
N ILE A 564 -1.15 0.81 23.23
CA ILE A 564 -0.03 0.19 22.52
C ILE A 564 1.29 0.91 22.83
N GLN A 565 1.24 2.20 23.15
CA GLN A 565 2.40 3.03 23.53
C GLN A 565 2.29 3.53 24.97
N TYR A 566 1.88 2.67 25.89
CA TYR A 566 1.52 3.02 27.27
C TYR A 566 2.68 3.63 28.08
N ARG A 567 3.94 3.37 27.69
CA ARG A 567 5.14 3.95 28.37
C ARG A 567 5.45 5.37 27.93
N ASP A 568 4.83 5.88 26.85
CA ASP A 568 5.03 7.29 26.46
C ASP A 568 4.34 8.18 27.50
N PRO A 569 5.08 9.09 28.20
CA PRO A 569 4.49 9.96 29.21
C PRO A 569 3.32 10.82 28.69
N LYS A 570 3.28 11.11 27.40
CA LYS A 570 2.18 11.85 26.77
C LYS A 570 0.86 11.07 26.78
N ASN A 571 0.94 9.75 26.83
CA ASN A 571 -0.21 8.88 26.79
C ASN A 571 -0.76 8.55 28.20
N TYR A 572 -0.06 8.97 29.27
CA TYR A 572 -0.39 8.56 30.63
C TYR A 572 -1.86 8.74 31.00
N GLN A 573 -2.45 9.90 30.73
CA GLN A 573 -3.85 10.19 31.09
C GLN A 573 -4.83 9.30 30.30
N LEU A 574 -4.60 9.14 28.99
CA LEU A 574 -5.43 8.27 28.15
C LEU A 574 -5.33 6.80 28.59
N VAL A 575 -4.13 6.33 28.91
CA VAL A 575 -3.92 4.96 29.40
C VAL A 575 -4.62 4.76 30.74
N LYS A 576 -4.48 5.70 31.67
CA LYS A 576 -5.16 5.63 33.00
C LYS A 576 -6.66 5.58 32.82
N GLU A 577 -7.23 6.47 32.01
CA GLU A 577 -8.67 6.49 31.74
C GLU A 577 -9.12 5.18 31.06
N ALA A 578 -8.36 4.68 30.10
CA ALA A 578 -8.65 3.42 29.44
C ALA A 578 -8.70 2.24 30.40
N LEU A 579 -7.74 2.15 31.32
CA LEU A 579 -7.70 1.09 32.33
C LEU A 579 -8.89 1.17 33.30
N ILE A 580 -9.25 2.36 33.76
CA ILE A 580 -10.43 2.57 34.62
C ILE A 580 -11.71 2.17 33.87
N LYS A 581 -11.89 2.64 32.64
CA LYS A 581 -13.07 2.29 31.82
C LYS A 581 -13.16 0.79 31.48
N ALA A 582 -12.03 0.12 31.39
CA ALA A 582 -11.98 -1.33 31.19
C ALA A 582 -12.11 -2.15 32.48
N GLY A 583 -12.21 -1.51 33.66
CA GLY A 583 -12.24 -2.19 34.95
C GLY A 583 -10.92 -2.90 35.31
N ARG A 584 -9.78 -2.33 34.86
CA ARG A 584 -8.44 -2.91 34.98
C ARG A 584 -7.52 -1.98 35.81
N GLU A 585 -8.03 -1.40 36.88
CA GLU A 585 -7.25 -0.60 37.82
C GLU A 585 -6.10 -1.41 38.45
N ASP A 586 -6.21 -2.75 38.49
CA ASP A 586 -5.15 -3.67 38.89
C ASP A 586 -3.84 -3.48 38.11
N LEU A 587 -3.90 -2.88 36.94
CA LEU A 587 -2.74 -2.56 36.08
C LEU A 587 -2.14 -1.17 36.35
N ILE A 588 -2.65 -0.45 37.36
CA ILE A 588 -2.13 0.84 37.83
C ILE A 588 -1.41 0.62 39.18
N GLY A 589 -0.10 0.62 39.18
CA GLY A 589 0.69 0.32 40.38
C GLY A 589 2.19 0.34 40.10
N PHE A 590 2.96 -0.26 41.03
CA PHE A 590 4.41 -0.30 40.96
C PHE A 590 4.96 -1.71 40.74
N ASP A 591 4.12 -2.73 40.71
CA ASP A 591 4.58 -4.09 40.45
C ASP A 591 4.82 -4.37 38.99
N SER A 592 5.47 -5.48 38.66
CA SER A 592 5.86 -5.84 37.29
C SER A 592 4.67 -6.13 36.34
N ARG A 593 3.46 -6.34 36.90
CA ARG A 593 2.23 -6.58 36.14
C ARG A 593 1.57 -5.28 35.71
N CYS A 594 1.88 -4.15 36.37
CA CYS A 594 1.28 -2.86 36.08
C CYS A 594 1.81 -2.27 34.79
N LEU A 595 0.93 -1.55 34.07
CA LEU A 595 1.27 -0.82 32.85
C LEU A 595 1.79 0.59 33.15
N ILE A 596 1.17 1.27 34.13
CA ILE A 596 1.51 2.64 34.54
C ILE A 596 1.53 2.79 36.08
N PRO A 597 2.35 3.71 36.59
CA PRO A 597 2.32 4.05 38.02
C PRO A 597 1.06 4.84 38.39
N PRO A 598 0.65 4.91 39.69
CA PRO A 598 -0.53 5.64 40.14
C PRO A 598 -0.49 7.16 39.89
N ARG A 599 0.73 7.74 39.77
CA ARG A 599 0.97 9.15 39.49
C ARG A 599 1.98 9.29 38.38
N PRO A 600 1.87 10.33 37.51
CA PRO A 600 2.87 10.57 36.47
C PRO A 600 4.26 10.75 37.09
N MET A 601 5.26 10.06 36.55
CA MET A 601 6.64 10.30 36.97
C MET A 601 7.10 11.66 36.41
N GLN A 602 7.64 12.53 37.24
CA GLN A 602 8.11 13.86 36.84
C GLN A 602 9.40 13.83 35.99
N HIS A 603 10.08 12.66 35.89
CA HIS A 603 11.25 12.46 35.04
C HIS A 603 11.04 11.22 34.16
N GLY A 604 11.38 11.36 32.89
CA GLY A 604 11.25 10.27 31.90
C GLY A 604 11.89 8.98 32.41
N TYR A 605 11.29 7.87 32.01
CA TYR A 605 11.83 6.52 32.28
C TYR A 605 13.31 6.49 31.94
N GLY A 606 14.17 6.44 32.95
CA GLY A 606 15.59 6.18 32.79
C GLY A 606 15.74 4.88 31.98
N LYS A 607 16.71 4.85 31.09
CA LYS A 607 17.15 3.63 30.41
C LYS A 607 17.21 2.53 31.46
N ALA A 608 16.60 1.37 31.18
CA ALA A 608 16.69 0.22 32.03
C ALA A 608 18.16 0.00 32.46
N PRO A 609 18.46 -0.24 33.75
CA PRO A 609 19.83 -0.46 34.17
C PRO A 609 20.39 -1.64 33.37
N ALA A 610 21.48 -1.39 32.67
CA ALA A 610 22.26 -2.43 32.00
C ALA A 610 22.57 -3.49 33.08
N GLN A 611 22.09 -4.70 32.90
CA GLN A 611 22.47 -5.82 33.76
C GLN A 611 23.99 -5.97 33.70
N ASN A 612 24.66 -5.59 34.79
CA ASN A 612 26.05 -5.87 35.02
C ASN A 612 26.27 -7.38 35.00
N ARG A 613 26.61 -7.93 33.87
CA ARG A 613 27.26 -9.25 33.81
C ARG A 613 28.72 -9.07 34.25
N ASN A 614 28.96 -9.26 35.54
CA ASN A 614 30.28 -9.49 36.06
C ASN A 614 30.81 -10.78 35.41
N VAL A 615 31.55 -10.63 34.34
CA VAL A 615 32.44 -11.70 33.85
C VAL A 615 33.71 -11.61 34.69
N ARG A 616 33.89 -12.55 35.61
CA ARG A 616 35.15 -12.80 36.25
C ARG A 616 36.18 -13.22 35.18
N THR A 617 37.08 -12.32 34.82
CA THR A 617 38.27 -12.66 34.08
C THR A 617 39.36 -13.07 35.08
N ASN A 618 39.72 -14.33 35.03
CA ASN A 618 40.94 -14.83 35.68
C ASN A 618 42.17 -14.25 34.99
N ASN A 619 43.02 -13.58 35.78
CA ASN A 619 44.34 -13.13 35.41
C ASN A 619 45.26 -14.33 35.12
N ALA A 620 45.90 -14.32 33.97
CA ALA A 620 47.20 -14.96 33.80
C ALA A 620 48.15 -13.91 33.22
N LYS A 621 49.16 -13.58 34.04
CA LYS A 621 50.30 -12.75 33.70
C LYS A 621 51.13 -13.40 32.59
N ASN A 622 51.54 -12.62 31.58
CA ASN A 622 52.98 -12.69 31.20
C ASN A 622 53.43 -11.43 30.44
N ASN A 623 54.60 -11.00 30.85
CA ASN A 623 55.42 -9.88 30.39
C ASN A 623 55.80 -9.94 28.90
N SER A 624 55.85 -8.79 28.22
CA SER A 624 57.15 -8.23 27.79
C SER A 624 56.98 -6.97 26.94
N SER A 625 57.75 -6.01 27.35
CA SER A 625 58.17 -4.71 26.83
C SER A 625 58.32 -4.57 25.30
N ARG A 626 57.91 -3.40 24.72
CA ARG A 626 58.85 -2.37 24.17
C ARG A 626 58.09 -1.24 23.42
N ASN A 627 58.35 -0.07 23.93
CA ASN A 627 58.59 1.26 23.33
C ASN A 627 58.05 1.58 21.91
N GLY A 628 57.37 2.72 21.85
CA GLY A 628 57.20 3.50 20.65
C GLY A 628 56.33 4.75 20.88
N LYS A 629 56.96 5.80 21.38
CA LYS A 629 56.39 7.18 21.46
C LYS A 629 56.06 7.68 20.06
N PHE A 630 54.90 8.31 19.86
CA PHE A 630 54.82 9.55 19.09
C PHE A 630 53.67 10.44 19.59
N SER A 631 53.99 11.70 19.68
CA SER A 631 53.40 12.79 20.38
C SER A 631 52.16 13.37 19.73
N SER A 632 51.33 13.88 20.63
CA SER A 632 50.25 14.86 20.45
C SER A 632 50.61 16.10 19.65
N ARG A 633 49.64 16.65 18.92
CA ARG A 633 49.47 18.09 18.79
C ARG A 633 48.03 18.48 18.61
N ASN A 634 47.47 19.10 19.64
CA ASN A 634 46.31 19.99 19.63
C ASN A 634 46.50 21.15 18.62
N ASN A 635 45.44 21.49 17.93
CA ASN A 635 45.26 22.88 17.56
C ASN A 635 43.79 23.24 17.54
N SER A 636 43.39 23.91 18.59
CA SER A 636 42.20 24.76 18.72
C SER A 636 42.33 26.01 17.84
N ARG A 637 41.28 26.35 17.09
CA ARG A 637 41.08 27.71 16.62
C ARG A 637 39.62 28.13 16.79
N LYS A 638 39.41 28.99 17.79
CA LYS A 638 38.30 29.95 17.93
C LYS A 638 38.35 30.97 16.77
N ARG A 639 37.20 31.36 16.26
CA ARG A 639 36.89 32.70 15.70
C ARG A 639 35.39 32.90 15.88
N THR A 640 35.03 33.68 16.79
CA THR A 640 34.68 35.13 16.91
C THR A 640 33.56 35.56 15.97
N THR A 641 32.50 35.92 16.64
CA THR A 641 31.31 36.67 16.23
C THR A 641 31.68 38.07 15.74
N GLU A 642 30.99 38.55 14.70
CA GLU A 642 30.77 39.99 14.50
C GLU A 642 29.34 40.27 14.12
N ASN A 643 28.69 41.01 14.99
CA ASN A 643 27.44 41.73 14.79
C ASN A 643 27.68 42.96 13.89
N ILE A 644 26.81 43.20 12.92
CA ILE A 644 26.57 44.53 12.41
C ILE A 644 25.06 44.78 12.35
N SER A 645 24.62 45.58 13.30
CA SER A 645 23.36 46.31 13.30
C SER A 645 23.51 47.59 12.49
N ARG A 646 22.53 47.97 11.68
CA ARG A 646 22.20 49.38 11.45
C ARG A 646 20.76 49.58 11.01
N ASN A 647 20.06 50.26 11.90
CA ASN A 647 18.83 51.03 11.78
C ASN A 647 18.78 51.97 10.55
N THR A 648 17.55 52.18 10.07
CA THR A 648 16.89 53.50 9.89
C THR A 648 15.45 53.21 9.43
N SER A 649 14.44 53.40 10.18
CA SER A 649 13.53 54.50 10.56
C SER A 649 13.12 55.44 9.40
N THR A 650 11.83 55.51 9.11
CA THR A 650 10.89 56.63 9.18
C THR A 650 9.64 56.33 8.36
N ASN A 651 8.54 56.31 8.98
CA ASN A 651 7.51 57.32 9.26
C ASN A 651 6.33 57.41 8.27
N ARG A 652 5.12 57.16 8.84
CA ARG A 652 3.84 57.96 8.71
C ARG A 652 3.14 58.00 7.35
N LYS A 653 1.84 57.88 7.24
CA LYS A 653 0.64 58.21 8.00
C LYS A 653 -0.61 57.76 7.26
N LYS A 654 -1.63 57.31 8.01
CA LYS A 654 -3.06 57.65 8.04
C LYS A 654 -3.89 57.87 6.78
N GLY A 655 -5.09 57.28 6.85
CA GLY A 655 -6.37 57.64 6.23
C GLY A 655 -7.18 56.40 5.91
N SER A 656 -8.11 55.92 6.67
CA SER A 656 -9.45 56.24 7.17
C SER A 656 -10.54 56.26 6.10
N GLN A 657 -11.62 55.59 6.52
CA GLN A 657 -13.03 55.69 6.07
C GLN A 657 -13.41 54.79 4.91
N SER A 658 -14.21 53.69 5.19
CA SER A 658 -15.64 53.67 5.43
C SER A 658 -16.42 53.95 4.15
N GLU A 659 -17.19 52.91 3.74
CA GLU A 659 -18.65 53.05 3.64
C GLU A 659 -19.30 51.73 3.21
N LYS A 660 -20.38 51.51 3.84
CA LYS A 660 -21.44 50.48 3.63
C LYS A 660 -22.20 50.79 2.33
N ALA A 661 -22.71 49.79 1.68
CA ALA A 661 -24.16 49.54 1.59
C ALA A 661 -24.55 48.71 0.36
N HIS A 662 -25.23 47.67 0.61
CA HIS A 662 -26.61 47.33 0.18
C HIS A 662 -26.89 46.78 -1.22
N ARG A 663 -27.35 45.50 -1.15
CA ARG A 663 -28.63 44.96 -1.71
C ARG A 663 -28.79 44.76 -3.23
N ARG A 664 -29.03 43.54 -3.55
CA ARG A 664 -30.25 42.77 -3.92
C ARG A 664 -30.40 42.44 -5.42
N HIS A 665 -30.78 41.17 -5.59
CA HIS A 665 -31.62 40.57 -6.66
C HIS A 665 -31.05 40.65 -8.09
N GLU A 666 -30.81 39.50 -8.72
CA GLU A 666 -31.77 38.46 -9.16
C GLU A 666 -31.15 37.08 -9.15
#